data_f1c61442bd40c6ef951cf04a7d78ed24
#
_entry.id   f1c61442bd40c6ef951cf04a7d78ed24
#
_cell.length_a   1.000
_cell.length_b   1.000
_cell.length_c   1.000
_cell.angle_alpha   90.00
_cell.angle_beta   90.00
_cell.angle_gamma   90.00
#
_symmetry.space_group_name_H-M   'P 1'
#
loop_
_entity.id
_entity.type
_entity.pdbx_description
1 polymer ?
#
loop_
_entity_poly.entity_id
_entity_poly.type
_entity_poly.pdbx_seq_one_letter_code
_entity_poly.pdbx_strand_id
1 'polypeptide(L)'
;MRIKRRFTKAGRSAYAGIRFTTRTSEIRNPDGTVVFSNGSVEVPEGWSQVASDIIAQKYFRKAGIPAQLERIEEKGVPEFLWRSRASRDHGEGGTTVGETGARQVFDRLAGTWAYWGWKGGYFSSQKDARAYFDEMRYMLATQRAAPNSPQWFNTGLHWAYGIDGPSQGHHYVDYRTGRLTRSGSAYEHPQPHACFIQSCADDLVNDGGIMDLWVREARLFKYGSGTGTNFSRLRGEGEALSGGGRSSGLMGFLKIGDRAAGAIKSGGTTRRAAKMVICDADHPDVESFINWKVREEQKVASLVAGSKMHEARLNEIFAAINTWDGVHEDAIDPAANPALKAALRAAKGCAIPEAYVKRVLDYARQGYTSIEFPTQNTDWDSEAYGTVSGQNSNNSVRVTDAFLEAVADDADWALIRRTDGKVAKVLKARDLWEQIGHAAWACADPGIQYHDTVNAWHTCPEDGEIRGSNPCSEYMFLDDTACNLASINLLAFYRDGRFMAEDYIHATRLWTLTLEISVMMAQFPSKEIARRSYDFRTLGLGFANIGGLLMTMGHGYDSVEGRALCGVLTAVMTGVAYSTSAEISREVGPFPGYGKNASHMLRVIRNHRNAAYGMADGYEGLAVRPVPLDHANCPDAKLSELAKSSWDEALSLGERHGYRNAQATVIAPTGTIGLVMDCDTTGIEPDFALVKFKKLAGGGYFKIINRSVPAALGTLGYSTSQIEDIVSYAVGHGTFRSAPGINHDSLADLGFGAKELDRLEAASPSAFDIRFVFNHWTLGERFCTDTLGISASQLSDQGFDLLRHLGFG
;
A
#
# COMPACT_ATOMS: atom_id res chain seq x y z
N MET A 1 10.81 3.01 -31.61
CA MET A 1 11.73 2.01 -31.01
C MET A 1 11.54 0.62 -31.64
N ARG A 2 12.60 -0.15 -31.78
CA ARG A 2 12.55 -1.58 -32.16
C ARG A 2 12.39 -2.44 -30.92
N ILE A 3 11.46 -3.40 -30.97
CA ILE A 3 11.17 -4.31 -29.86
C ILE A 3 11.61 -5.72 -30.22
N LYS A 4 12.65 -6.23 -29.56
CA LYS A 4 13.08 -7.62 -29.69
C LYS A 4 12.15 -8.52 -28.85
N ARG A 5 11.81 -9.71 -29.41
CA ARG A 5 11.11 -10.74 -28.63
C ARG A 5 12.13 -11.52 -27.80
N ARG A 6 11.80 -11.80 -26.57
CA ARG A 6 12.62 -12.60 -25.67
C ARG A 6 11.82 -13.75 -25.03
N PHE A 7 10.62 -13.45 -24.57
CA PHE A 7 9.75 -14.41 -23.92
C PHE A 7 8.77 -15.07 -24.89
N THR A 8 8.45 -14.42 -25.98
CA THR A 8 7.43 -14.86 -26.94
C THR A 8 8.02 -15.10 -28.33
N LYS A 9 7.30 -15.85 -29.17
CA LYS A 9 7.67 -16.14 -30.57
C LYS A 9 6.65 -15.54 -31.52
N ALA A 10 7.12 -14.95 -32.62
CA ALA A 10 6.25 -14.45 -33.68
C ALA A 10 5.33 -15.57 -34.22
N GLY A 11 4.07 -15.26 -34.49
CA GLY A 11 3.11 -16.22 -35.00
C GLY A 11 2.54 -17.21 -33.96
N ARG A 12 2.95 -17.12 -32.70
CA ARG A 12 2.39 -17.92 -31.61
C ARG A 12 1.67 -17.01 -30.60
N SER A 13 0.67 -17.57 -29.91
CA SER A 13 0.02 -16.86 -28.80
C SER A 13 1.05 -16.47 -27.74
N ALA A 14 0.89 -15.28 -27.13
CA ALA A 14 1.67 -14.86 -25.97
C ALA A 14 1.54 -15.82 -24.77
N TYR A 15 0.43 -16.56 -24.71
CA TYR A 15 0.14 -17.54 -23.67
C TYR A 15 0.52 -18.98 -24.08
N ALA A 16 1.23 -19.16 -25.20
CA ALA A 16 1.67 -20.49 -25.63
C ALA A 16 2.59 -21.10 -24.54
N GLY A 17 2.20 -22.28 -24.05
CA GLY A 17 2.90 -22.94 -22.94
C GLY A 17 2.44 -22.54 -21.53
N ILE A 18 1.51 -21.59 -21.41
CA ILE A 18 0.86 -21.27 -20.13
C ILE A 18 -0.51 -21.94 -20.11
N ARG A 19 -0.67 -22.89 -19.19
CA ARG A 19 -1.99 -23.49 -18.95
C ARG A 19 -2.80 -22.58 -18.05
N PHE A 20 -4.09 -22.49 -18.33
CA PHE A 20 -5.05 -21.74 -17.52
C PHE A 20 -6.03 -22.73 -16.89
N THR A 21 -6.46 -22.41 -15.69
CA THR A 21 -7.44 -23.18 -14.92
C THR A 21 -8.50 -22.26 -14.35
N THR A 22 -9.65 -22.82 -14.01
CA THR A 22 -10.72 -22.11 -13.31
C THR A 22 -10.62 -22.41 -11.83
N ARG A 23 -10.70 -21.38 -11.01
CA ARG A 23 -10.69 -21.48 -9.55
C ARG A 23 -11.91 -20.77 -8.95
N THR A 24 -12.32 -21.23 -7.77
CA THR A 24 -13.24 -20.47 -6.93
C THR A 24 -12.43 -19.51 -6.07
N SER A 25 -12.87 -18.25 -6.02
CA SER A 25 -12.31 -17.23 -5.14
C SER A 25 -13.34 -16.90 -4.07
N GLU A 26 -13.01 -17.17 -2.82
CA GLU A 26 -13.86 -16.88 -1.67
C GLU A 26 -13.01 -16.34 -0.52
N ILE A 27 -13.47 -15.22 0.06
CA ILE A 27 -12.81 -14.58 1.20
C ILE A 27 -13.79 -14.55 2.34
N ARG A 28 -13.38 -15.07 3.49
CA ARG A 28 -14.17 -15.14 4.72
C ARG A 28 -13.52 -14.31 5.83
N ASN A 29 -14.34 -13.78 6.71
CA ASN A 29 -13.90 -13.28 8.01
C ASN A 29 -13.61 -14.46 8.96
N PRO A 30 -12.91 -14.21 10.08
CA PRO A 30 -12.66 -15.25 11.10
C PRO A 30 -13.91 -15.89 11.67
N ASP A 31 -15.03 -15.17 11.71
CA ASP A 31 -16.34 -15.65 12.13
C ASP A 31 -17.06 -16.54 11.09
N GLY A 32 -16.40 -16.82 9.93
CA GLY A 32 -16.95 -17.60 8.83
C GLY A 32 -17.82 -16.83 7.85
N THR A 33 -18.11 -15.56 8.10
CA THR A 33 -18.90 -14.72 7.17
C THR A 33 -18.20 -14.56 5.83
N VAL A 34 -18.90 -14.86 4.73
CA VAL A 34 -18.36 -14.68 3.37
C VAL A 34 -18.40 -13.20 2.99
N VAL A 35 -17.21 -12.62 2.81
CA VAL A 35 -17.01 -11.22 2.39
C VAL A 35 -17.05 -11.07 0.88
N PHE A 36 -16.52 -12.05 0.16
CA PHE A 36 -16.44 -12.09 -1.30
C PHE A 36 -16.52 -13.53 -1.78
N SER A 37 -17.28 -13.78 -2.83
CA SER A 37 -17.32 -15.07 -3.51
C SER A 37 -17.46 -14.88 -5.01
N ASN A 38 -16.62 -15.60 -5.78
CA ASN A 38 -16.71 -15.73 -7.24
C ASN A 38 -16.39 -17.18 -7.61
N GLY A 39 -17.39 -17.92 -8.07
CA GLY A 39 -17.30 -19.36 -8.32
C GLY A 39 -16.46 -19.74 -9.57
N SER A 40 -16.09 -18.78 -10.43
CA SER A 40 -15.41 -19.09 -11.69
C SER A 40 -14.43 -17.98 -12.08
N VAL A 41 -13.18 -18.15 -11.68
CA VAL A 41 -12.08 -17.21 -11.97
C VAL A 41 -11.03 -17.93 -12.81
N GLU A 42 -10.86 -17.54 -14.08
CA GLU A 42 -9.82 -18.08 -14.96
C GLU A 42 -8.47 -17.43 -14.64
N VAL A 43 -7.48 -18.24 -14.28
CA VAL A 43 -6.10 -17.79 -13.96
C VAL A 43 -5.06 -18.76 -14.53
N PRO A 44 -3.78 -18.34 -14.70
CA PRO A 44 -2.71 -19.29 -14.99
C PRO A 44 -2.61 -20.35 -13.88
N GLU A 45 -2.44 -21.62 -14.28
CA GLU A 45 -2.43 -22.77 -13.35
C GLU A 45 -1.35 -22.65 -12.25
N GLY A 46 -0.21 -22.05 -12.58
CA GLY A 46 0.91 -21.85 -11.62
C GLY A 46 0.70 -20.77 -10.57
N TRP A 47 -0.36 -19.94 -10.66
CA TRP A 47 -0.63 -18.92 -9.67
C TRP A 47 -1.10 -19.52 -8.35
N SER A 48 -0.77 -18.88 -7.23
CA SER A 48 -1.32 -19.29 -5.94
C SER A 48 -2.81 -18.97 -5.83
N GLN A 49 -3.48 -19.55 -4.82
CA GLN A 49 -4.86 -19.16 -4.49
C GLN A 49 -4.92 -17.68 -4.08
N VAL A 50 -3.94 -17.19 -3.30
CA VAL A 50 -3.86 -15.77 -2.89
C VAL A 50 -3.78 -14.83 -4.09
N ALA A 51 -2.94 -15.10 -5.07
CA ALA A 51 -2.85 -14.28 -6.28
C ALA A 51 -4.16 -14.30 -7.07
N SER A 52 -4.82 -15.46 -7.13
CA SER A 52 -6.12 -15.65 -7.78
C SER A 52 -7.23 -14.85 -7.08
N ASP A 53 -7.24 -14.84 -5.76
CA ASP A 53 -8.19 -14.08 -4.94
C ASP A 53 -7.97 -12.56 -5.07
N ILE A 54 -6.71 -12.13 -5.08
CA ILE A 54 -6.35 -10.72 -5.24
C ILE A 54 -6.79 -10.20 -6.61
N ILE A 55 -6.51 -10.92 -7.71
CA ILE A 55 -6.91 -10.44 -9.04
C ILE A 55 -8.43 -10.36 -9.16
N ALA A 56 -9.16 -11.37 -8.68
CA ALA A 56 -10.62 -11.44 -8.72
C ALA A 56 -11.27 -10.36 -7.85
N GLN A 57 -10.80 -10.20 -6.60
CA GLN A 57 -11.39 -9.26 -5.66
C GLN A 57 -11.03 -7.82 -5.98
N LYS A 58 -9.76 -7.54 -6.34
CA LYS A 58 -9.24 -6.17 -6.41
C LYS A 58 -9.13 -5.62 -7.82
N TYR A 59 -8.89 -6.45 -8.84
CA TYR A 59 -8.46 -5.97 -10.15
C TYR A 59 -9.43 -6.28 -11.29
N PHE A 60 -10.34 -7.23 -11.12
CA PHE A 60 -11.41 -7.43 -12.09
C PHE A 60 -12.39 -6.26 -12.08
N ARG A 61 -12.78 -5.80 -13.26
CA ARG A 61 -13.95 -4.93 -13.42
C ARG A 61 -15.20 -5.74 -13.13
N LYS A 62 -15.90 -5.41 -12.07
CA LYS A 62 -17.01 -6.23 -11.54
C LYS A 62 -18.33 -6.06 -12.28
N ALA A 63 -18.53 -4.93 -12.97
CA ALA A 63 -19.79 -4.62 -13.64
C ALA A 63 -19.60 -3.56 -14.73
N GLY A 64 -20.61 -3.42 -15.58
CA GLY A 64 -20.67 -2.34 -16.57
C GLY A 64 -19.93 -2.64 -17.88
N ILE A 65 -19.50 -3.89 -18.12
CA ILE A 65 -18.95 -4.32 -19.41
C ILE A 65 -20.13 -4.74 -20.30
N PRO A 66 -20.31 -4.15 -21.48
CA PRO A 66 -21.33 -4.62 -22.42
C PRO A 66 -21.15 -6.09 -22.77
N ALA A 67 -22.23 -6.89 -22.66
CA ALA A 67 -22.16 -8.33 -22.96
C ALA A 67 -21.83 -8.61 -24.43
N GLN A 68 -22.16 -7.69 -25.32
CA GLN A 68 -21.84 -7.76 -26.75
C GLN A 68 -20.96 -6.58 -27.13
N LEU A 69 -19.79 -6.89 -27.67
CA LEU A 69 -18.80 -5.91 -28.12
C LEU A 69 -18.55 -6.03 -29.61
N GLU A 70 -18.35 -4.89 -30.27
CA GLU A 70 -17.86 -4.81 -31.65
C GLU A 70 -16.55 -4.04 -31.73
N ARG A 71 -15.66 -4.43 -32.64
CA ARG A 71 -14.41 -3.71 -32.90
C ARG A 71 -14.69 -2.53 -33.83
N ILE A 72 -14.02 -1.42 -33.56
CA ILE A 72 -14.10 -0.20 -34.35
C ILE A 72 -12.86 -0.12 -35.22
N GLU A 73 -13.04 -0.21 -36.55
CA GLU A 73 -11.97 0.05 -37.49
C GLU A 73 -11.44 1.47 -37.32
N GLU A 74 -10.12 1.62 -37.18
CA GLU A 74 -9.46 2.93 -37.07
C GLU A 74 -8.34 3.02 -38.11
N LYS A 75 -8.47 4.00 -39.02
CA LYS A 75 -7.49 4.23 -40.09
C LYS A 75 -6.09 4.48 -39.54
N GLY A 76 -5.10 3.75 -40.03
CA GLY A 76 -3.70 3.86 -39.59
C GLY A 76 -3.36 3.14 -38.30
N VAL A 77 -4.32 2.42 -37.70
CA VAL A 77 -4.11 1.57 -36.55
C VAL A 77 -4.18 0.10 -36.99
N PRO A 78 -3.19 -0.74 -36.63
CA PRO A 78 -3.26 -2.18 -36.90
C PRO A 78 -4.52 -2.82 -36.31
N GLU A 79 -5.12 -3.77 -37.02
CA GLU A 79 -6.37 -4.44 -36.63
C GLU A 79 -6.33 -4.99 -35.20
N PHE A 80 -5.23 -5.60 -34.78
CA PHE A 80 -5.12 -6.16 -33.43
C PHE A 80 -5.11 -5.14 -32.30
N LEU A 81 -5.00 -3.83 -32.62
CA LEU A 81 -5.07 -2.69 -31.69
C LEU A 81 -6.38 -1.91 -31.80
N TRP A 82 -7.33 -2.32 -32.64
CA TRP A 82 -8.61 -1.62 -32.74
C TRP A 82 -9.34 -1.66 -31.39
N ARG A 83 -9.95 -0.53 -31.05
CA ARG A 83 -10.79 -0.39 -29.85
C ARG A 83 -12.08 -1.20 -30.00
N SER A 84 -12.72 -1.50 -28.88
CA SER A 84 -14.05 -2.09 -28.85
C SER A 84 -15.06 -1.11 -28.25
N ARG A 85 -16.33 -1.29 -28.56
CA ARG A 85 -17.48 -0.62 -27.95
C ARG A 85 -18.66 -1.58 -27.82
N ALA A 86 -19.71 -1.16 -27.12
CA ALA A 86 -20.97 -1.87 -27.16
C ALA A 86 -21.43 -2.07 -28.60
N SER A 87 -21.83 -3.28 -28.96
CA SER A 87 -22.43 -3.58 -30.28
C SER A 87 -23.70 -2.73 -30.48
N ARG A 88 -24.01 -2.40 -31.72
CA ARG A 88 -25.25 -1.67 -32.06
C ARG A 88 -26.51 -2.41 -31.60
N ASP A 89 -26.46 -3.74 -31.57
CA ASP A 89 -27.54 -4.62 -31.12
C ASP A 89 -27.68 -4.66 -29.59
N HIS A 90 -26.73 -4.07 -28.86
CA HIS A 90 -26.73 -4.07 -27.38
C HIS A 90 -27.88 -3.21 -26.80
N GLY A 91 -28.33 -2.14 -27.52
CA GLY A 91 -29.38 -1.22 -27.09
C GLY A 91 -29.08 -0.39 -25.84
N GLU A 92 -29.88 0.66 -25.60
CA GLU A 92 -29.85 1.38 -24.31
C GLU A 92 -30.44 0.48 -23.22
N GLY A 93 -29.64 0.17 -22.14
CA GLY A 93 -30.03 -0.74 -21.06
C GLY A 93 -29.71 -2.22 -21.34
N GLY A 94 -28.90 -2.53 -22.34
CA GLY A 94 -28.46 -3.90 -22.64
C GLY A 94 -27.72 -4.56 -21.47
N THR A 95 -27.65 -5.91 -21.48
CA THR A 95 -27.03 -6.71 -20.42
C THR A 95 -25.55 -6.36 -20.24
N THR A 96 -25.14 -6.09 -19.01
CA THR A 96 -23.74 -5.87 -18.67
C THR A 96 -23.22 -7.01 -17.79
N VAL A 97 -21.91 -7.28 -17.91
CA VAL A 97 -21.20 -8.34 -17.19
C VAL A 97 -19.96 -7.76 -16.49
N GLY A 98 -19.24 -8.59 -15.73
CA GLY A 98 -17.92 -8.31 -15.18
C GLY A 98 -16.84 -9.09 -15.91
N GLU A 99 -15.56 -8.81 -15.59
CA GLU A 99 -14.43 -9.65 -15.98
C GLU A 99 -14.48 -10.97 -15.20
N THR A 100 -14.18 -12.08 -15.86
CA THR A 100 -14.17 -13.42 -15.26
C THR A 100 -12.82 -14.13 -15.38
N GLY A 101 -11.88 -13.56 -16.14
CA GLY A 101 -10.60 -14.18 -16.40
C GLY A 101 -9.42 -13.22 -16.39
N ALA A 102 -8.29 -13.70 -15.89
CA ALA A 102 -7.04 -12.95 -15.87
C ALA A 102 -6.57 -12.59 -17.30
N ARG A 103 -6.84 -13.43 -18.31
CA ARG A 103 -6.54 -13.10 -19.72
C ARG A 103 -7.21 -11.81 -20.17
N GLN A 104 -8.47 -11.61 -19.82
CA GLN A 104 -9.21 -10.38 -20.19
C GLN A 104 -8.47 -9.15 -19.65
N VAL A 105 -8.01 -9.23 -18.40
CA VAL A 105 -7.28 -8.14 -17.74
C VAL A 105 -5.92 -7.92 -18.39
N PHE A 106 -5.17 -8.98 -18.68
CA PHE A 106 -3.85 -8.88 -19.33
C PHE A 106 -3.97 -8.31 -20.74
N ASP A 107 -4.96 -8.77 -21.50
CA ASP A 107 -5.22 -8.29 -22.87
C ASP A 107 -5.68 -6.83 -22.85
N ARG A 108 -6.52 -6.44 -21.89
CA ARG A 108 -6.96 -5.06 -21.68
C ARG A 108 -5.80 -4.12 -21.41
N LEU A 109 -4.94 -4.45 -20.44
CA LEU A 109 -3.80 -3.62 -20.05
C LEU A 109 -2.77 -3.53 -21.18
N ALA A 110 -2.26 -4.66 -21.63
CA ALA A 110 -1.21 -4.72 -22.64
C ALA A 110 -1.67 -4.16 -23.99
N GLY A 111 -2.92 -4.42 -24.37
CA GLY A 111 -3.51 -3.90 -25.60
C GLY A 111 -3.66 -2.39 -25.59
N THR A 112 -4.08 -1.83 -24.45
CA THR A 112 -4.20 -0.39 -24.29
C THR A 112 -2.85 0.31 -24.36
N TRP A 113 -1.84 -0.20 -23.64
CA TRP A 113 -0.49 0.35 -23.72
C TRP A 113 0.10 0.25 -25.13
N ALA A 114 -0.13 -0.87 -25.82
CA ALA A 114 0.31 -1.03 -27.22
C ALA A 114 -0.41 -0.08 -28.17
N TYR A 115 -1.73 0.13 -27.98
CA TYR A 115 -2.51 1.11 -28.76
C TYR A 115 -2.03 2.53 -28.53
N TRP A 116 -1.84 2.95 -27.28
CA TRP A 116 -1.30 4.27 -26.95
C TRP A 116 0.11 4.47 -27.48
N GLY A 117 0.97 3.47 -27.33
CA GLY A 117 2.32 3.51 -27.85
C GLY A 117 2.39 3.62 -29.37
N TRP A 118 1.47 2.95 -30.08
CA TRP A 118 1.32 3.10 -31.52
C TRP A 118 0.89 4.51 -31.91
N LYS A 119 -0.13 5.05 -31.26
CA LYS A 119 -0.66 6.41 -31.49
C LYS A 119 0.37 7.50 -31.15
N GLY A 120 1.21 7.25 -30.14
CA GLY A 120 2.27 8.14 -29.69
C GLY A 120 3.60 8.04 -30.48
N GLY A 121 3.68 7.12 -31.46
CA GLY A 121 4.89 6.98 -32.31
C GLY A 121 6.07 6.28 -31.64
N TYR A 122 5.84 5.53 -30.55
CA TYR A 122 6.93 4.85 -29.85
C TYR A 122 7.47 3.62 -30.59
N PHE A 123 6.70 2.99 -31.46
CA PHE A 123 7.09 1.78 -32.18
C PHE A 123 7.52 2.08 -33.61
N SER A 124 8.64 1.51 -34.04
CA SER A 124 9.17 1.71 -35.39
C SER A 124 8.35 0.99 -36.46
N SER A 125 7.61 -0.03 -36.10
CA SER A 125 6.79 -0.81 -37.03
C SER A 125 5.64 -1.53 -36.32
N GLN A 126 4.67 -2.03 -37.10
CA GLN A 126 3.59 -2.89 -36.63
C GLN A 126 4.12 -4.19 -35.97
N LYS A 127 5.29 -4.71 -36.45
CA LYS A 127 5.94 -5.87 -35.84
C LYS A 127 6.44 -5.57 -34.44
N ASP A 128 6.97 -4.37 -34.21
CA ASP A 128 7.43 -3.92 -32.89
C ASP A 128 6.27 -3.75 -31.92
N ALA A 129 5.18 -3.11 -32.35
CA ALA A 129 3.96 -2.98 -31.55
C ALA A 129 3.38 -4.36 -31.16
N ARG A 130 3.38 -5.31 -32.10
CA ARG A 130 2.91 -6.68 -31.82
C ARG A 130 3.86 -7.44 -30.89
N ALA A 131 5.17 -7.27 -31.04
CA ALA A 131 6.15 -7.86 -30.14
C ALA A 131 5.95 -7.32 -28.72
N TYR A 132 5.85 -6.00 -28.57
CA TYR A 132 5.55 -5.37 -27.28
C TYR A 132 4.27 -5.91 -26.62
N PHE A 133 3.16 -5.95 -27.39
CA PHE A 133 1.89 -6.46 -26.88
C PHE A 133 2.00 -7.90 -26.37
N ASP A 134 2.68 -8.78 -27.10
CA ASP A 134 2.84 -10.17 -26.72
C ASP A 134 3.76 -10.34 -25.50
N GLU A 135 4.89 -9.62 -25.46
CA GLU A 135 5.83 -9.65 -24.32
C GLU A 135 5.19 -9.15 -23.03
N MET A 136 4.39 -8.06 -23.07
CA MET A 136 3.71 -7.52 -21.89
C MET A 136 2.67 -8.52 -21.35
N ARG A 137 1.87 -9.14 -22.21
CA ARG A 137 0.91 -10.18 -21.80
C ARG A 137 1.58 -11.36 -21.13
N TYR A 138 2.71 -11.81 -21.70
CA TYR A 138 3.50 -12.89 -21.13
C TYR A 138 4.04 -12.55 -19.75
N MET A 139 4.61 -11.36 -19.58
CA MET A 139 5.17 -10.93 -18.30
C MET A 139 4.10 -10.82 -17.20
N LEU A 140 2.90 -10.32 -17.52
CA LEU A 140 1.77 -10.27 -16.58
C LEU A 140 1.33 -11.70 -16.18
N ALA A 141 1.12 -12.58 -17.17
CA ALA A 141 0.66 -13.95 -16.92
C ALA A 141 1.66 -14.81 -16.15
N THR A 142 2.96 -14.53 -16.27
CA THR A 142 4.04 -15.25 -15.59
C THR A 142 4.57 -14.51 -14.36
N GLN A 143 3.84 -13.52 -13.84
CA GLN A 143 4.16 -12.78 -12.61
C GLN A 143 5.57 -12.19 -12.56
N ARG A 144 6.14 -11.85 -13.74
CA ARG A 144 7.47 -11.22 -13.81
C ARG A 144 7.48 -9.79 -13.37
N ALA A 145 6.39 -9.09 -13.59
CA ALA A 145 6.20 -7.72 -13.14
C ALA A 145 4.71 -7.36 -13.12
N ALA A 146 4.36 -6.35 -12.34
CA ALA A 146 3.03 -5.79 -12.27
C ALA A 146 3.06 -4.26 -12.18
N PRO A 147 2.12 -3.56 -12.84
CA PRO A 147 1.94 -2.13 -12.65
C PRO A 147 1.31 -1.84 -11.29
N ASN A 148 1.34 -0.59 -10.85
CA ASN A 148 0.64 -0.15 -9.64
C ASN A 148 -0.88 -0.39 -9.71
N SER A 149 -1.55 -0.47 -8.56
CA SER A 149 -2.97 -0.77 -8.46
C SER A 149 -3.88 0.15 -9.29
N PRO A 150 -3.68 1.49 -9.37
CA PRO A 150 -4.49 2.35 -10.23
C PRO A 150 -4.47 1.97 -11.72
N GLN A 151 -3.37 1.43 -12.24
CA GLN A 151 -3.32 0.89 -13.60
C GLN A 151 -4.33 -0.26 -13.79
N TRP A 152 -4.36 -1.20 -12.85
CA TRP A 152 -5.29 -2.33 -12.89
C TRP A 152 -6.76 -1.89 -12.89
N PHE A 153 -7.09 -0.85 -12.09
CA PHE A 153 -8.47 -0.39 -11.95
C PHE A 153 -8.95 0.44 -13.14
N ASN A 154 -8.05 1.32 -13.64
CA ASN A 154 -8.48 2.45 -14.48
C ASN A 154 -8.05 2.28 -15.93
N THR A 155 -6.95 1.56 -16.21
CA THR A 155 -6.39 1.49 -17.55
C THR A 155 -7.12 0.50 -18.43
N GLY A 156 -7.47 0.94 -19.63
CA GLY A 156 -7.95 0.12 -20.73
C GLY A 156 -9.43 -0.15 -20.77
N LEU A 157 -10.21 0.31 -19.81
CA LEU A 157 -11.66 0.13 -19.79
C LEU A 157 -12.35 0.76 -21.00
N HIS A 158 -11.87 1.94 -21.44
CA HIS A 158 -12.35 2.60 -22.64
C HIS A 158 -11.92 1.86 -23.93
N TRP A 159 -10.65 1.48 -24.02
CA TRP A 159 -10.12 0.80 -25.19
C TRP A 159 -10.75 -0.59 -25.39
N ALA A 160 -10.82 -1.40 -24.34
CA ALA A 160 -11.25 -2.80 -24.40
C ALA A 160 -12.76 -2.95 -24.45
N TYR A 161 -13.53 -2.05 -23.82
CA TYR A 161 -14.96 -2.24 -23.58
C TYR A 161 -15.83 -1.05 -24.01
N GLY A 162 -15.22 0.07 -24.40
CA GLY A 162 -15.97 1.30 -24.68
C GLY A 162 -16.59 1.94 -23.45
N ILE A 163 -16.14 1.55 -22.24
CA ILE A 163 -16.63 2.14 -21.00
C ILE A 163 -16.16 3.59 -20.93
N ASP A 164 -17.10 4.49 -20.63
CA ASP A 164 -16.85 5.90 -20.42
C ASP A 164 -17.54 6.41 -19.15
N GLY A 165 -17.25 7.66 -18.78
CA GLY A 165 -17.87 8.34 -17.66
C GLY A 165 -17.36 9.77 -17.53
N PRO A 166 -18.10 10.65 -16.82
CA PRO A 166 -17.72 12.06 -16.70
C PRO A 166 -16.42 12.20 -15.91
N SER A 167 -15.52 13.02 -16.45
CA SER A 167 -14.31 13.46 -15.75
C SER A 167 -14.70 14.25 -14.48
N GLN A 168 -13.96 14.03 -13.39
CA GLN A 168 -14.20 14.65 -12.08
C GLN A 168 -13.43 15.97 -11.92
N GLY A 169 -13.31 16.77 -12.97
CA GLY A 169 -12.54 18.00 -12.99
C GLY A 169 -11.04 17.79 -13.25
N HIS A 170 -10.68 16.65 -13.82
CA HIS A 170 -9.31 16.33 -14.21
C HIS A 170 -8.88 17.07 -15.48
N HIS A 171 -7.56 17.19 -15.63
CA HIS A 171 -6.89 17.81 -16.75
C HIS A 171 -5.78 16.89 -17.27
N TYR A 172 -5.43 17.07 -18.54
CA TYR A 172 -4.25 16.46 -19.17
C TYR A 172 -3.62 17.44 -20.14
N VAL A 173 -2.38 17.21 -20.52
CA VAL A 173 -1.73 17.91 -21.62
C VAL A 173 -1.84 17.00 -22.84
N ASP A 174 -2.50 17.47 -23.90
CA ASP A 174 -2.58 16.74 -25.15
C ASP A 174 -1.18 16.58 -25.75
N TYR A 175 -0.74 15.35 -25.89
CA TYR A 175 0.64 15.03 -26.29
C TYR A 175 1.00 15.47 -27.72
N ARG A 176 -0.01 15.70 -28.58
CA ARG A 176 0.19 16.12 -29.97
C ARG A 176 0.32 17.63 -30.09
N THR A 177 -0.44 18.37 -29.30
CA THR A 177 -0.52 19.83 -29.37
C THR A 177 0.23 20.53 -28.25
N GLY A 178 0.61 19.84 -27.16
CA GLY A 178 1.20 20.40 -25.95
C GLY A 178 0.24 21.31 -25.15
N ARG A 179 -1.05 21.31 -25.47
CA ARG A 179 -2.06 22.16 -24.83
C ARG A 179 -2.67 21.50 -23.60
N LEU A 180 -2.74 22.27 -22.52
CA LEU A 180 -3.47 21.88 -21.33
C LEU A 180 -4.96 21.81 -21.66
N THR A 181 -5.59 20.68 -21.41
CA THR A 181 -6.96 20.37 -21.78
C THR A 181 -7.73 19.85 -20.57
N ARG A 182 -8.98 20.30 -20.39
CA ARG A 182 -9.88 19.70 -19.41
C ARG A 182 -10.36 18.35 -19.94
N SER A 183 -10.24 17.31 -19.12
CA SER A 183 -10.68 15.98 -19.54
C SER A 183 -12.21 15.90 -19.66
N GLY A 184 -12.69 15.30 -20.73
CA GLY A 184 -14.11 14.97 -20.93
C GLY A 184 -14.49 13.57 -20.45
N SER A 185 -13.50 12.65 -20.34
CA SER A 185 -13.71 11.24 -20.05
C SER A 185 -12.84 10.79 -18.86
N ALA A 186 -13.43 9.99 -17.96
CA ALA A 186 -12.70 9.41 -16.84
C ALA A 186 -11.83 8.22 -17.26
N TYR A 187 -12.07 7.61 -18.43
CA TYR A 187 -11.47 6.33 -18.83
C TYR A 187 -10.72 6.36 -20.17
N GLU A 188 -10.97 7.33 -21.05
CA GLU A 188 -10.15 7.55 -22.25
C GLU A 188 -8.75 8.01 -21.86
N HIS A 189 -8.67 8.98 -20.94
CA HIS A 189 -7.48 9.40 -20.22
C HIS A 189 -7.65 8.96 -18.78
N PRO A 190 -7.17 7.77 -18.36
CA PRO A 190 -7.33 7.32 -16.99
C PRO A 190 -6.41 8.06 -16.01
N GLN A 191 -6.60 7.88 -14.70
CA GLN A 191 -5.61 8.22 -13.67
C GLN A 191 -4.81 6.97 -13.32
N PRO A 192 -3.65 6.70 -13.97
CA PRO A 192 -2.88 5.47 -13.78
C PRO A 192 -1.82 5.61 -12.68
N HIS A 193 -1.49 6.82 -12.25
CA HIS A 193 -0.45 7.10 -11.27
C HIS A 193 -0.89 6.73 -9.86
N ALA A 194 -0.01 6.09 -9.10
CA ALA A 194 -0.28 5.76 -7.70
C ALA A 194 0.11 6.87 -6.74
N CYS A 195 1.15 7.63 -7.08
CA CYS A 195 1.84 8.53 -6.17
C CYS A 195 1.86 9.96 -6.70
N PHE A 196 1.47 10.89 -5.83
CA PHE A 196 1.41 12.33 -6.11
C PHE A 196 2.11 13.11 -5.01
N ILE A 197 2.72 14.23 -5.38
CA ILE A 197 3.17 15.27 -4.47
C ILE A 197 2.39 16.52 -4.82
N GLN A 198 1.80 17.20 -3.83
CA GLN A 198 0.99 18.38 -4.06
C GLN A 198 1.49 19.55 -3.21
N SER A 199 1.41 20.75 -3.78
CA SER A 199 1.62 22.00 -3.05
C SER A 199 0.37 22.41 -2.27
N CYS A 200 0.59 23.19 -1.19
CA CYS A 200 -0.47 23.89 -0.46
C CYS A 200 -0.02 25.31 -0.15
N ALA A 201 -0.77 26.29 -0.61
CA ALA A 201 -0.57 27.70 -0.27
C ALA A 201 -1.23 28.04 1.07
N ASP A 202 -0.70 29.07 1.74
CA ASP A 202 -1.30 29.63 2.97
C ASP A 202 -2.52 30.52 2.64
N ASP A 203 -3.51 29.88 2.04
CA ASP A 203 -4.79 30.45 1.66
C ASP A 203 -5.89 29.44 2.01
N LEU A 204 -7.06 29.91 2.47
CA LEU A 204 -8.11 29.00 2.91
C LEU A 204 -8.86 28.37 1.73
N VAL A 205 -9.29 29.14 0.72
CA VAL A 205 -10.31 28.70 -0.25
C VAL A 205 -9.94 28.88 -1.72
N ASN A 206 -8.95 29.71 -2.04
CA ASN A 206 -8.55 29.96 -3.43
C ASN A 206 -7.82 28.74 -4.05
N ASP A 207 -7.68 28.75 -5.37
CA ASP A 207 -6.95 27.72 -6.11
C ASP A 207 -5.54 27.55 -5.51
N GLY A 208 -5.15 26.30 -5.24
CA GLY A 208 -3.89 25.96 -4.57
C GLY A 208 -3.91 26.08 -3.05
N GLY A 209 -4.97 26.59 -2.45
CA GLY A 209 -5.13 26.71 -1.00
C GLY A 209 -5.59 25.43 -0.31
N ILE A 210 -5.88 25.55 0.99
CA ILE A 210 -6.14 24.42 1.89
C ILE A 210 -7.39 23.63 1.47
N MET A 211 -8.53 24.32 1.21
CA MET A 211 -9.77 23.61 0.83
C MET A 211 -9.71 23.05 -0.59
N ASP A 212 -9.03 23.72 -1.51
CA ASP A 212 -8.76 23.19 -2.84
C ASP A 212 -7.88 21.92 -2.78
N LEU A 213 -6.89 21.90 -1.88
CA LEU A 213 -6.10 20.67 -1.67
C LEU A 213 -6.99 19.49 -1.28
N TRP A 214 -7.96 19.64 -0.39
CA TRP A 214 -8.86 18.55 -0.01
C TRP A 214 -9.74 18.07 -1.17
N VAL A 215 -10.14 18.98 -2.05
CA VAL A 215 -10.86 18.61 -3.30
C VAL A 215 -9.96 17.82 -4.26
N ARG A 216 -8.71 18.25 -4.43
CA ARG A 216 -7.72 17.55 -5.27
C ARG A 216 -7.40 16.16 -4.69
N GLU A 217 -7.24 16.05 -3.36
CA GLU A 217 -7.06 14.77 -2.67
C GLU A 217 -8.27 13.83 -2.86
N ALA A 218 -9.49 14.33 -2.74
CA ALA A 218 -10.70 13.54 -2.97
C ALA A 218 -10.74 12.94 -4.38
N ARG A 219 -10.33 13.71 -5.40
CA ARG A 219 -10.20 13.23 -6.79
C ARG A 219 -9.17 12.10 -6.89
N LEU A 220 -8.01 12.24 -6.22
CA LEU A 220 -6.97 11.21 -6.21
C LEU A 220 -7.43 9.93 -5.52
N PHE A 221 -7.99 10.05 -4.34
CA PHE A 221 -8.42 8.90 -3.54
C PHE A 221 -9.54 8.11 -4.22
N LYS A 222 -10.44 8.76 -4.93
CA LYS A 222 -11.52 8.12 -5.70
C LYS A 222 -10.99 7.07 -6.68
N TYR A 223 -9.85 7.33 -7.31
CA TYR A 223 -9.24 6.45 -8.31
C TYR A 223 -8.10 5.58 -7.76
N GLY A 224 -7.92 5.55 -6.43
CA GLY A 224 -6.98 4.64 -5.75
C GLY A 224 -5.55 5.14 -5.65
N SER A 225 -5.31 6.43 -5.89
CA SER A 225 -3.98 7.05 -5.76
C SER A 225 -3.76 7.60 -4.36
N GLY A 226 -2.48 7.79 -3.99
CA GLY A 226 -2.05 8.44 -2.76
C GLY A 226 -1.32 9.76 -3.04
N THR A 227 -1.22 10.61 -2.02
CA THR A 227 -0.60 11.93 -2.13
C THR A 227 0.22 12.30 -0.90
N GLY A 228 1.22 13.14 -1.08
CA GLY A 228 1.93 13.80 0.02
C GLY A 228 2.01 15.31 -0.19
N THR A 229 2.05 16.03 0.91
CA THR A 229 2.11 17.49 0.92
C THR A 229 2.98 17.98 2.06
N ASN A 230 3.88 18.92 1.78
CA ASN A 230 4.59 19.69 2.78
C ASN A 230 3.73 20.90 3.17
N PHE A 231 3.28 20.92 4.43
CA PHE A 231 2.40 21.96 4.97
C PHE A 231 3.14 23.11 5.63
N SER A 232 4.46 23.13 5.61
CA SER A 232 5.28 24.12 6.34
C SER A 232 5.16 25.56 5.83
N ARG A 233 4.51 25.77 4.68
CA ARG A 233 4.16 27.12 4.22
C ARG A 233 2.97 27.72 4.96
N LEU A 234 2.13 26.91 5.60
CA LEU A 234 1.02 27.39 6.38
C LEU A 234 1.54 28.07 7.64
N ARG A 235 0.89 29.16 8.04
CA ARG A 235 1.20 29.87 9.27
C ARG A 235 0.91 29.04 10.51
N GLY A 236 1.71 29.24 11.56
CA GLY A 236 1.55 28.58 12.85
C GLY A 236 0.39 29.12 13.67
N GLU A 237 0.11 28.45 14.79
CA GLU A 237 -0.90 28.87 15.76
C GLU A 237 -0.56 30.24 16.33
N GLY A 238 -1.57 31.12 16.45
CA GLY A 238 -1.43 32.47 17.01
C GLY A 238 -0.79 33.50 16.07
N GLU A 239 -0.31 33.13 14.86
CA GLU A 239 0.17 34.09 13.88
C GLU A 239 -0.96 34.98 13.36
N ALA A 240 -0.64 36.23 12.97
CA ALA A 240 -1.62 37.22 12.58
C ALA A 240 -2.37 36.83 11.28
N LEU A 241 -3.67 37.10 11.26
CA LEU A 241 -4.50 37.10 10.07
C LEU A 241 -4.63 38.51 9.52
N SER A 242 -4.81 38.67 8.21
CA SER A 242 -4.98 39.98 7.55
C SER A 242 -6.15 40.81 8.09
N GLY A 243 -7.21 40.14 8.60
CA GLY A 243 -8.37 40.78 9.23
C GLY A 243 -8.23 41.08 10.71
N GLY A 244 -7.02 40.97 11.31
CA GLY A 244 -6.76 41.27 12.73
C GLY A 244 -7.01 40.12 13.70
N GLY A 245 -7.42 38.94 13.21
CA GLY A 245 -7.53 37.71 14.01
C GLY A 245 -6.22 36.94 14.14
N ARG A 246 -6.28 35.79 14.79
CA ARG A 246 -5.14 34.87 14.95
C ARG A 246 -5.42 33.52 14.27
N SER A 247 -4.37 32.91 13.71
CA SER A 247 -4.42 31.57 13.10
C SER A 247 -4.68 30.51 14.15
N SER A 248 -5.49 29.49 13.76
CA SER A 248 -5.67 28.26 14.54
C SER A 248 -4.51 27.28 14.39
N GLY A 249 -3.53 27.64 13.57
CA GLY A 249 -2.34 26.84 13.32
C GLY A 249 -2.56 25.66 12.37
N LEU A 250 -1.46 24.96 12.12
CA LEU A 250 -1.36 23.81 11.22
C LEU A 250 -2.28 22.68 11.64
N MET A 251 -2.32 22.35 12.93
CA MET A 251 -2.97 21.14 13.43
C MET A 251 -4.48 21.11 13.19
N GLY A 252 -5.15 22.28 13.20
CA GLY A 252 -6.58 22.37 12.90
C GLY A 252 -6.90 21.89 11.49
N PHE A 253 -6.14 22.33 10.50
CA PHE A 253 -6.34 21.97 9.11
C PHE A 253 -5.93 20.52 8.79
N LEU A 254 -4.86 20.02 9.42
CA LEU A 254 -4.44 18.62 9.27
C LEU A 254 -5.53 17.64 9.74
N LYS A 255 -6.24 17.95 10.82
CA LYS A 255 -7.37 17.14 11.32
C LYS A 255 -8.53 17.08 10.33
N ILE A 256 -8.83 18.17 9.61
CA ILE A 256 -9.85 18.16 8.54
C ILE A 256 -9.43 17.20 7.43
N GLY A 257 -8.21 17.34 6.93
CA GLY A 257 -7.69 16.48 5.86
C GLY A 257 -7.59 15.00 6.25
N ASP A 258 -7.25 14.69 7.50
CA ASP A 258 -7.24 13.33 8.02
C ASP A 258 -8.64 12.70 8.02
N ARG A 259 -9.66 13.43 8.47
CA ARG A 259 -11.05 12.97 8.46
C ARG A 259 -11.59 12.79 7.04
N ALA A 260 -11.27 13.72 6.13
CA ALA A 260 -11.65 13.61 4.73
C ALA A 260 -11.03 12.34 4.09
N ALA A 261 -9.75 12.08 4.35
CA ALA A 261 -9.07 10.87 3.88
C ALA A 261 -9.71 9.59 4.43
N GLY A 262 -10.08 9.58 5.72
CA GLY A 262 -10.75 8.43 6.35
C GLY A 262 -12.12 8.11 5.77
N ALA A 263 -12.85 9.13 5.29
CA ALA A 263 -14.20 8.97 4.73
C ALA A 263 -14.18 8.46 3.28
N ILE A 264 -13.09 8.70 2.53
CA ILE A 264 -13.04 8.39 1.10
C ILE A 264 -12.41 7.02 0.87
N LYS A 265 -13.20 6.09 0.29
CA LYS A 265 -12.74 4.75 -0.12
C LYS A 265 -12.76 4.64 -1.64
N SER A 266 -11.64 4.25 -2.24
CA SER A 266 -11.53 4.01 -3.67
C SER A 266 -12.42 2.86 -4.13
N GLY A 267 -13.23 3.08 -5.18
CA GLY A 267 -14.10 2.07 -5.77
C GLY A 267 -15.03 1.36 -4.78
N GLY A 268 -15.35 2.04 -3.64
CA GLY A 268 -16.24 1.53 -2.60
C GLY A 268 -15.58 0.56 -1.59
N THR A 269 -14.52 -0.17 -1.94
CA THR A 269 -13.92 -1.16 -1.02
C THR A 269 -12.46 -1.48 -1.29
N THR A 270 -11.85 -0.97 -2.37
CA THR A 270 -10.62 -1.56 -2.88
C THR A 270 -9.34 -1.04 -2.23
N ARG A 271 -9.29 0.23 -1.82
CA ARG A 271 -8.11 0.83 -1.20
C ARG A 271 -8.50 1.97 -0.27
N ARG A 272 -7.88 2.04 0.92
CA ARG A 272 -7.96 3.23 1.77
C ARG A 272 -7.15 4.37 1.15
N ALA A 273 -7.54 5.61 1.43
CA ALA A 273 -6.75 6.79 1.10
C ALA A 273 -5.35 6.68 1.73
N ALA A 274 -4.33 7.05 0.96
CA ALA A 274 -2.95 7.09 1.43
C ALA A 274 -2.45 8.54 1.37
N LYS A 275 -2.00 9.06 2.51
CA LYS A 275 -1.61 10.46 2.66
C LYS A 275 -0.29 10.59 3.42
N MET A 276 0.60 11.46 2.95
CA MET A 276 1.79 11.92 3.66
C MET A 276 1.60 13.37 4.05
N VAL A 277 1.88 13.67 5.30
CA VAL A 277 1.92 15.03 5.84
C VAL A 277 3.34 15.34 6.28
N ILE A 278 3.91 16.43 5.77
CA ILE A 278 5.29 16.83 6.05
C ILE A 278 5.29 18.19 6.73
N CYS A 279 6.12 18.30 7.78
CA CYS A 279 6.38 19.52 8.52
C CYS A 279 7.89 19.75 8.62
N ASP A 280 8.38 20.95 8.28
CA ASP A 280 9.79 21.31 8.43
C ASP A 280 10.12 21.53 9.92
N ALA A 281 11.34 21.16 10.32
CA ALA A 281 11.78 21.21 11.73
C ALA A 281 11.79 22.62 12.36
N ASP A 282 11.74 23.67 11.55
CA ASP A 282 11.71 25.08 11.99
C ASP A 282 10.30 25.68 12.05
N HIS A 283 9.25 24.85 11.79
CA HIS A 283 7.86 25.33 11.83
C HIS A 283 7.41 25.64 13.27
N PRO A 284 6.64 26.73 13.54
CA PRO A 284 6.17 27.05 14.89
C PRO A 284 5.39 25.92 15.57
N ASP A 285 4.62 25.13 14.82
CA ASP A 285 3.77 24.08 15.36
C ASP A 285 4.43 22.68 15.35
N VAL A 286 5.75 22.59 15.07
CA VAL A 286 6.43 21.31 14.86
C VAL A 286 6.35 20.38 16.08
N GLU A 287 6.45 20.91 17.32
CA GLU A 287 6.32 20.10 18.54
C GLU A 287 4.92 19.47 18.66
N SER A 288 3.88 20.23 18.32
CA SER A 288 2.50 19.71 18.30
C SER A 288 2.30 18.66 17.21
N PHE A 289 2.96 18.83 16.05
CA PHE A 289 2.94 17.90 14.94
C PHE A 289 3.64 16.58 15.29
N ILE A 290 4.84 16.63 15.88
CA ILE A 290 5.61 15.46 16.32
C ILE A 290 4.79 14.61 17.30
N ASN A 291 4.18 15.26 18.29
CA ASN A 291 3.46 14.57 19.35
C ASN A 291 1.98 14.27 19.01
N TRP A 292 1.52 14.53 17.80
CA TRP A 292 0.11 14.40 17.44
C TRP A 292 -0.40 12.98 17.65
N LYS A 293 0.21 11.97 17.01
CA LYS A 293 -0.25 10.59 17.11
C LYS A 293 -0.07 10.00 18.49
N VAL A 294 1.01 10.33 19.20
CA VAL A 294 1.23 9.88 20.58
C VAL A 294 0.06 10.30 21.48
N ARG A 295 -0.40 11.57 21.35
CA ARG A 295 -1.55 12.06 22.11
C ARG A 295 -2.85 11.37 21.73
N GLU A 296 -3.03 11.05 20.46
CA GLU A 296 -4.23 10.35 19.99
C GLU A 296 -4.25 8.88 20.46
N GLU A 297 -3.11 8.18 20.47
CA GLU A 297 -2.98 6.84 21.06
C GLU A 297 -3.28 6.83 22.57
N GLN A 298 -2.82 7.84 23.31
CA GLN A 298 -3.16 8.00 24.72
C GLN A 298 -4.66 8.16 24.94
N LYS A 299 -5.36 8.85 24.02
CA LYS A 299 -6.82 8.97 24.09
C LYS A 299 -7.51 7.62 23.86
N VAL A 300 -7.06 6.82 22.88
CA VAL A 300 -7.59 5.47 22.63
C VAL A 300 -7.43 4.61 23.89
N ALA A 301 -6.21 4.58 24.47
CA ALA A 301 -5.96 3.83 25.71
C ALA A 301 -6.90 4.27 26.85
N SER A 302 -7.14 5.58 26.98
CA SER A 302 -8.06 6.14 27.98
C SER A 302 -9.52 5.77 27.72
N LEU A 303 -9.96 5.78 26.46
CA LEU A 303 -11.32 5.35 26.06
C LEU A 303 -11.56 3.87 26.36
N VAL A 304 -10.58 3.01 26.01
CA VAL A 304 -10.66 1.56 26.25
C VAL A 304 -10.72 1.26 27.75
N ALA A 305 -9.79 1.82 28.53
CA ALA A 305 -9.74 1.62 29.97
C ALA A 305 -11.00 2.18 30.66
N GLY A 306 -11.44 3.39 30.26
CA GLY A 306 -12.62 4.05 30.80
C GLY A 306 -13.91 3.28 30.51
N SER A 307 -14.10 2.73 29.31
CA SER A 307 -15.31 1.98 28.96
C SER A 307 -15.42 0.69 29.76
N LYS A 308 -14.33 -0.06 29.91
CA LYS A 308 -14.26 -1.28 30.75
C LYS A 308 -14.48 -0.98 32.22
N MET A 309 -13.94 0.15 32.70
CA MET A 309 -14.17 0.59 34.08
C MET A 309 -15.64 0.96 34.32
N HIS A 310 -16.30 1.65 33.37
CA HIS A 310 -17.73 1.94 33.43
C HIS A 310 -18.56 0.69 33.58
N GLU A 311 -18.36 -0.30 32.71
CA GLU A 311 -19.07 -1.58 32.74
C GLU A 311 -18.88 -2.29 34.09
N ALA A 312 -17.63 -2.43 34.55
CA ALA A 312 -17.32 -3.09 35.81
C ALA A 312 -17.97 -2.39 36.99
N ARG A 313 -17.85 -1.08 37.13
CA ARG A 313 -18.40 -0.33 38.26
C ARG A 313 -19.92 -0.28 38.28
N LEU A 314 -20.55 -0.17 37.11
CA LEU A 314 -22.02 -0.20 37.01
C LEU A 314 -22.59 -1.59 37.37
N ASN A 315 -21.92 -2.67 36.96
CA ASN A 315 -22.34 -4.04 37.33
C ASN A 315 -22.05 -4.38 38.79
N GLU A 316 -21.02 -3.77 39.42
CA GLU A 316 -20.84 -3.88 40.87
C GLU A 316 -22.01 -3.31 41.67
N ILE A 317 -22.67 -2.25 41.17
CA ILE A 317 -23.87 -1.70 41.78
C ILE A 317 -25.00 -2.72 41.71
N PHE A 318 -25.21 -3.34 40.53
CA PHE A 318 -26.18 -4.44 40.40
C PHE A 318 -25.85 -5.62 41.30
N ALA A 319 -24.61 -6.06 41.37
CA ALA A 319 -24.19 -7.16 42.24
C ALA A 319 -24.48 -6.85 43.71
N ALA A 320 -24.17 -5.62 44.15
CA ALA A 320 -24.45 -5.20 45.53
C ALA A 320 -25.95 -5.20 45.87
N ILE A 321 -26.82 -4.94 44.89
CA ILE A 321 -28.27 -4.99 45.07
C ILE A 321 -28.78 -6.44 45.02
N ASN A 322 -28.32 -7.24 44.04
CA ASN A 322 -28.77 -8.61 43.78
C ASN A 322 -28.33 -9.60 44.88
N THR A 323 -27.19 -9.34 45.54
CA THR A 323 -26.67 -10.18 46.64
C THR A 323 -27.15 -9.75 48.03
N TRP A 324 -28.03 -8.75 48.10
CA TRP A 324 -28.57 -8.27 49.34
C TRP A 324 -29.51 -9.33 49.95
N ASP A 325 -29.27 -9.72 51.20
CA ASP A 325 -30.04 -10.75 51.94
C ASP A 325 -30.99 -10.17 52.98
N GLY A 326 -31.10 -8.82 53.09
CA GLY A 326 -32.02 -8.12 53.95
C GLY A 326 -33.41 -7.88 53.35
N VAL A 327 -34.15 -6.90 53.91
CA VAL A 327 -35.43 -6.51 53.38
C VAL A 327 -35.32 -6.01 51.94
N HIS A 328 -36.18 -6.50 51.05
CA HIS A 328 -36.07 -6.22 49.62
C HIS A 328 -36.14 -4.72 49.27
N GLU A 329 -36.94 -3.96 49.99
CA GLU A 329 -37.10 -2.52 49.83
C GLU A 329 -35.82 -1.75 50.20
N ASP A 330 -34.98 -2.30 51.10
CA ASP A 330 -33.73 -1.71 51.55
C ASP A 330 -32.54 -2.05 50.63
N ALA A 331 -32.70 -2.97 49.68
CA ALA A 331 -31.61 -3.36 48.74
C ALA A 331 -30.98 -2.19 48.00
N ILE A 332 -31.82 -1.17 47.69
CA ILE A 332 -31.42 0.01 46.92
C ILE A 332 -31.16 1.24 47.81
N ASP A 333 -31.26 1.11 49.11
CA ASP A 333 -30.93 2.19 50.07
C ASP A 333 -29.49 2.06 50.52
N PRO A 334 -28.61 2.96 50.16
CA PRO A 334 -27.18 2.93 50.59
C PRO A 334 -27.00 3.20 52.09
N ALA A 335 -28.05 3.59 52.82
CA ALA A 335 -28.01 3.68 54.27
C ALA A 335 -28.21 2.30 54.93
N ALA A 336 -29.03 1.46 54.33
CA ALA A 336 -29.31 0.07 54.78
C ALA A 336 -28.35 -0.97 54.19
N ASN A 337 -27.93 -0.81 52.91
CA ASN A 337 -27.03 -1.71 52.18
C ASN A 337 -25.61 -1.18 52.14
N PRO A 338 -24.66 -1.68 52.98
CA PRO A 338 -23.27 -1.24 53.02
C PRO A 338 -22.51 -1.58 51.74
N ALA A 339 -22.83 -2.71 51.07
CA ALA A 339 -22.21 -3.11 49.81
C ALA A 339 -22.55 -2.12 48.68
N LEU A 340 -23.82 -1.73 48.57
CA LEU A 340 -24.26 -0.68 47.65
C LEU A 340 -23.55 0.66 47.92
N LYS A 341 -23.47 1.05 49.23
CA LYS A 341 -22.77 2.28 49.60
C LYS A 341 -21.29 2.27 49.17
N ALA A 342 -20.61 1.11 49.30
CA ALA A 342 -19.23 0.94 48.84
C ALA A 342 -19.11 1.02 47.31
N ALA A 343 -20.01 0.33 46.60
CA ALA A 343 -20.04 0.36 45.12
C ALA A 343 -20.31 1.78 44.57
N LEU A 344 -21.25 2.52 45.18
CA LEU A 344 -21.52 3.91 44.79
C LEU A 344 -20.32 4.85 45.04
N ARG A 345 -19.59 4.64 46.15
CA ARG A 345 -18.36 5.38 46.43
C ARG A 345 -17.25 5.06 45.41
N ALA A 346 -17.11 3.78 45.06
CA ALA A 346 -16.15 3.32 44.05
C ALA A 346 -16.46 3.92 42.67
N ALA A 347 -17.72 3.90 42.24
CA ALA A 347 -18.17 4.51 41.00
C ALA A 347 -17.87 6.02 40.97
N LYS A 348 -18.15 6.73 42.06
CA LYS A 348 -17.83 8.16 42.22
C LYS A 348 -16.32 8.41 42.18
N GLY A 349 -15.52 7.57 42.83
CA GLY A 349 -14.06 7.64 42.81
C GLY A 349 -13.45 7.45 41.41
N CYS A 350 -14.14 6.71 40.54
CA CYS A 350 -13.77 6.51 39.12
C CYS A 350 -14.39 7.55 38.18
N ALA A 351 -14.95 8.65 38.72
CA ALA A 351 -15.58 9.74 37.96
C ALA A 351 -16.73 9.29 37.04
N ILE A 352 -17.43 8.20 37.37
CA ILE A 352 -18.61 7.78 36.60
C ILE A 352 -19.73 8.81 36.78
N PRO A 353 -20.32 9.31 35.67
CA PRO A 353 -21.37 10.34 35.78
C PRO A 353 -22.59 9.83 36.55
N GLU A 354 -23.13 10.67 37.45
CA GLU A 354 -24.25 10.34 38.33
C GLU A 354 -25.49 9.88 37.55
N ALA A 355 -25.70 10.36 36.35
CA ALA A 355 -26.77 9.94 35.46
C ALA A 355 -26.76 8.44 35.14
N TYR A 356 -25.59 7.85 34.98
CA TYR A 356 -25.45 6.39 34.75
C TYR A 356 -25.74 5.60 36.00
N VAL A 357 -25.23 6.04 37.15
CA VAL A 357 -25.49 5.43 38.45
C VAL A 357 -27.00 5.43 38.74
N LYS A 358 -27.68 6.58 38.55
CA LYS A 358 -29.11 6.70 38.70
C LYS A 358 -29.90 5.73 37.79
N ARG A 359 -29.48 5.62 36.51
CA ARG A 359 -30.09 4.72 35.55
C ARG A 359 -29.97 3.25 36.02
N VAL A 360 -28.83 2.84 36.54
CA VAL A 360 -28.60 1.50 37.07
C VAL A 360 -29.54 1.23 38.25
N LEU A 361 -29.66 2.19 39.19
CA LEU A 361 -30.60 2.07 40.31
C LEU A 361 -32.06 1.97 39.85
N ASP A 362 -32.43 2.73 38.80
CA ASP A 362 -33.79 2.68 38.25
C ASP A 362 -34.05 1.34 37.53
N TYR A 363 -33.04 0.77 36.85
CA TYR A 363 -33.15 -0.58 36.25
C TYR A 363 -33.24 -1.67 37.32
N ALA A 364 -32.45 -1.59 38.38
CA ALA A 364 -32.54 -2.53 39.49
C ALA A 364 -33.94 -2.52 40.14
N ARG A 365 -34.57 -1.35 40.29
CA ARG A 365 -35.97 -1.24 40.74
C ARG A 365 -36.97 -1.92 39.83
N GLN A 366 -36.64 -2.05 38.53
CA GLN A 366 -37.48 -2.71 37.53
C GLN A 366 -37.17 -4.22 37.42
N GLY A 367 -36.21 -4.73 38.22
CA GLY A 367 -35.85 -6.15 38.26
C GLY A 367 -34.72 -6.57 37.31
N TYR A 368 -34.02 -5.60 36.68
CA TYR A 368 -32.82 -5.91 35.94
C TYR A 368 -31.66 -6.24 36.88
N THR A 369 -30.85 -7.23 36.52
CA THR A 369 -29.74 -7.76 37.34
C THR A 369 -28.34 -7.39 36.82
N SER A 370 -28.26 -6.87 35.59
CA SER A 370 -27.01 -6.42 34.95
C SER A 370 -27.31 -5.40 33.88
N ILE A 371 -26.27 -4.73 33.41
CA ILE A 371 -26.30 -3.83 32.25
C ILE A 371 -25.15 -4.19 31.31
N GLU A 372 -25.45 -4.29 30.02
CA GLU A 372 -24.44 -4.23 28.98
C GLU A 372 -24.04 -2.77 28.77
N PHE A 373 -22.77 -2.47 28.96
CA PHE A 373 -22.19 -1.17 28.64
C PHE A 373 -21.21 -1.34 27.48
N PRO A 374 -21.37 -0.59 26.38
CA PRO A 374 -20.48 -0.73 25.22
C PRO A 374 -19.01 -0.49 25.61
N THR A 375 -18.22 -1.55 25.55
CA THR A 375 -16.77 -1.43 25.78
C THR A 375 -16.02 -1.19 24.48
N GLN A 376 -14.96 -0.40 24.59
CA GLN A 376 -14.04 -0.13 23.48
C GLN A 376 -12.86 -1.11 23.50
N ASN A 377 -12.26 -1.35 22.36
CA ASN A 377 -11.07 -2.19 22.22
C ASN A 377 -9.94 -1.48 21.47
N THR A 378 -8.77 -2.09 21.41
CA THR A 378 -7.57 -1.55 20.77
C THR A 378 -7.38 -2.01 19.32
N ASP A 379 -8.39 -2.63 18.70
CA ASP A 379 -8.31 -2.99 17.30
C ASP A 379 -8.24 -1.74 16.44
N TRP A 380 -7.35 -1.73 15.48
CA TRP A 380 -7.06 -0.56 14.64
C TRP A 380 -8.27 -0.06 13.83
N ASP A 381 -9.31 -0.86 13.65
CA ASP A 381 -10.57 -0.51 12.98
C ASP A 381 -11.75 -0.38 13.96
N SER A 382 -11.48 -0.35 15.27
CA SER A 382 -12.48 -0.17 16.31
C SER A 382 -13.08 1.23 16.32
N GLU A 383 -14.21 1.39 16.98
CA GLU A 383 -14.88 2.66 17.17
C GLU A 383 -13.99 3.66 17.93
N ALA A 384 -13.14 3.20 18.86
CA ALA A 384 -12.20 4.05 19.59
C ALA A 384 -11.26 4.78 18.64
N TYR A 385 -10.67 4.07 17.66
CA TYR A 385 -9.84 4.69 16.61
C TYR A 385 -10.66 5.57 15.65
N GLY A 386 -11.95 5.30 15.48
CA GLY A 386 -12.87 6.17 14.75
C GLY A 386 -13.06 7.55 15.40
N THR A 387 -12.82 7.71 16.71
CA THR A 387 -13.00 8.97 17.44
C THR A 387 -11.77 9.88 17.43
N VAL A 388 -10.56 9.34 17.21
CA VAL A 388 -9.30 10.09 17.23
C VAL A 388 -8.87 10.50 15.82
N SER A 389 -7.92 11.45 15.71
CA SER A 389 -7.40 11.98 14.45
C SER A 389 -6.00 11.45 14.14
N GLY A 390 -5.49 11.74 12.93
CA GLY A 390 -4.13 11.36 12.52
C GLY A 390 -3.98 9.89 12.10
N GLN A 391 -5.09 9.14 11.97
CA GLN A 391 -5.06 7.71 11.64
C GLN A 391 -4.97 7.42 10.14
N ASN A 392 -5.16 8.42 9.29
CA ASN A 392 -5.24 8.27 7.84
C ASN A 392 -4.06 8.92 7.10
N SER A 393 -3.02 9.33 7.83
CA SER A 393 -1.82 9.94 7.26
C SER A 393 -0.55 9.31 7.84
N ASN A 394 0.50 9.23 7.01
CA ASN A 394 1.87 9.07 7.45
C ASN A 394 2.44 10.48 7.70
N ASN A 395 3.17 10.66 8.78
CA ASN A 395 3.74 11.97 9.15
C ASN A 395 5.25 11.93 9.04
N SER A 396 5.87 12.99 8.51
CA SER A 396 7.32 13.13 8.46
C SER A 396 7.77 14.54 8.86
N VAL A 397 8.86 14.62 9.62
CA VAL A 397 9.57 15.88 9.86
C VAL A 397 10.69 16.01 8.82
N ARG A 398 10.74 17.16 8.16
CA ARG A 398 11.80 17.47 7.20
C ARG A 398 12.89 18.27 7.90
N VAL A 399 14.11 17.72 7.89
CA VAL A 399 15.28 18.27 8.55
C VAL A 399 16.32 18.74 7.55
N THR A 400 17.06 19.81 7.89
CA THR A 400 18.21 20.30 7.15
C THR A 400 19.53 19.85 7.78
N ASP A 401 20.63 19.92 7.05
CA ASP A 401 21.97 19.65 7.59
C ASP A 401 22.26 20.60 8.76
N ALA A 402 21.86 21.87 8.66
CA ALA A 402 22.00 22.85 9.75
C ALA A 402 21.26 22.45 11.03
N PHE A 403 20.07 21.81 10.91
CA PHE A 403 19.37 21.26 12.08
C PHE A 403 20.14 20.10 12.70
N LEU A 404 20.67 19.19 11.87
CA LEU A 404 21.42 18.02 12.35
C LEU A 404 22.74 18.44 13.01
N GLU A 405 23.43 19.45 12.46
CA GLU A 405 24.61 20.06 13.11
C GLU A 405 24.24 20.66 14.45
N ALA A 406 23.13 21.41 14.53
CA ALA A 406 22.64 21.98 15.80
C ALA A 406 22.29 20.87 16.83
N VAL A 407 21.77 19.71 16.40
CA VAL A 407 21.54 18.54 17.27
C VAL A 407 22.87 17.98 17.79
N ALA A 408 23.88 17.83 16.93
CA ALA A 408 25.18 17.32 17.29
C ALA A 408 25.89 18.24 18.32
N ASP A 409 25.81 19.53 18.11
CA ASP A 409 26.46 20.57 18.91
C ASP A 409 25.65 20.99 20.16
N ASP A 410 24.47 20.40 20.37
CA ASP A 410 23.51 20.80 21.43
C ASP A 410 23.21 22.31 21.40
N ALA A 411 23.08 22.85 20.18
CA ALA A 411 22.86 24.26 19.95
C ALA A 411 21.36 24.61 20.04
N ASP A 412 21.10 25.94 20.12
CA ASP A 412 19.75 26.47 20.07
C ASP A 412 19.19 26.37 18.65
N TRP A 413 17.89 26.05 18.55
CA TRP A 413 17.13 25.98 17.32
C TRP A 413 15.92 26.90 17.37
N ALA A 414 15.79 27.77 16.36
CA ALA A 414 14.72 28.74 16.28
C ALA A 414 13.55 28.21 15.44
N LEU A 415 12.35 28.24 15.98
CA LEU A 415 11.10 28.05 15.24
C LEU A 415 10.69 29.41 14.63
N ILE A 416 10.42 29.42 13.33
CA ILE A 416 10.27 30.64 12.53
C ILE A 416 8.83 30.84 12.07
N ARG A 417 8.23 31.99 12.38
CA ARG A 417 6.91 32.36 11.91
C ARG A 417 6.87 32.50 10.39
N ARG A 418 5.79 32.06 9.80
CA ARG A 418 5.65 32.06 8.32
C ARG A 418 5.14 33.39 7.77
N THR A 419 4.50 34.20 8.60
CA THR A 419 3.94 35.51 8.19
C THR A 419 4.97 36.65 8.12
N ASP A 420 5.98 36.67 9.03
CA ASP A 420 6.93 37.78 9.13
C ASP A 420 8.41 37.35 9.28
N GLY A 421 8.68 36.01 9.23
CA GLY A 421 10.02 35.48 9.34
C GLY A 421 10.70 35.66 10.72
N LYS A 422 10.00 36.12 11.74
CA LYS A 422 10.55 36.27 13.07
C LYS A 422 10.54 34.97 13.85
N VAL A 423 11.42 34.90 14.84
CA VAL A 423 11.48 33.81 15.79
C VAL A 423 10.19 33.76 16.62
N ALA A 424 9.52 32.60 16.57
CA ALA A 424 8.34 32.32 17.42
C ALA A 424 8.76 31.76 18.78
N LYS A 425 9.76 30.86 18.78
CA LYS A 425 10.28 30.13 19.94
C LYS A 425 11.71 29.72 19.68
N VAL A 426 12.52 29.61 20.71
CA VAL A 426 13.84 28.99 20.68
C VAL A 426 13.82 27.80 21.62
N LEU A 427 14.41 26.68 21.20
CA LEU A 427 14.55 25.46 22.01
C LEU A 427 15.88 24.80 21.67
N LYS A 428 16.30 23.80 22.42
CA LYS A 428 17.46 22.99 22.07
C LYS A 428 17.14 22.08 20.91
N ALA A 429 18.00 22.05 19.89
CA ALA A 429 17.82 21.17 18.74
C ALA A 429 17.78 19.69 19.19
N ARG A 430 18.59 19.30 20.17
CA ARG A 430 18.62 17.96 20.73
C ARG A 430 17.31 17.58 21.41
N ASP A 431 16.68 18.52 22.14
CA ASP A 431 15.37 18.24 22.77
C ASP A 431 14.28 17.97 21.71
N LEU A 432 14.31 18.69 20.58
CA LEU A 432 13.38 18.42 19.48
C LEU A 432 13.66 17.07 18.81
N TRP A 433 14.92 16.70 18.64
CA TRP A 433 15.33 15.41 18.10
C TRP A 433 14.90 14.24 19.00
N GLU A 434 15.05 14.39 20.32
CA GLU A 434 14.59 13.40 21.29
C GLU A 434 13.06 13.24 21.27
N GLN A 435 12.31 14.35 21.11
CA GLN A 435 10.85 14.27 20.94
C GLN A 435 10.48 13.48 19.67
N ILE A 436 11.18 13.69 18.55
CA ILE A 436 10.97 12.92 17.31
C ILE A 436 11.24 11.43 17.56
N GLY A 437 12.38 11.11 18.19
CA GLY A 437 12.77 9.73 18.50
C GLY A 437 11.75 9.05 19.41
N HIS A 438 11.31 9.74 20.47
CA HIS A 438 10.28 9.21 21.37
C HIS A 438 8.95 8.97 20.67
N ALA A 439 8.47 9.89 19.86
CA ALA A 439 7.22 9.74 19.13
C ALA A 439 7.30 8.58 18.12
N ALA A 440 8.40 8.46 17.37
CA ALA A 440 8.63 7.38 16.43
C ALA A 440 8.66 6.01 17.12
N TRP A 441 9.29 5.92 18.29
CA TRP A 441 9.26 4.71 19.10
C TRP A 441 7.86 4.37 19.62
N ALA A 442 7.09 5.37 20.08
CA ALA A 442 5.80 5.17 20.72
C ALA A 442 4.69 4.79 19.73
N CYS A 443 4.71 5.33 18.50
CA CYS A 443 3.60 5.16 17.54
C CYS A 443 4.06 5.05 16.07
N ALA A 444 5.34 4.77 15.79
CA ALA A 444 5.94 4.63 14.47
C ALA A 444 5.91 5.90 13.58
N ASP A 445 5.52 7.04 14.12
CA ASP A 445 5.53 8.36 13.46
C ASP A 445 6.09 9.44 14.42
N PRO A 446 6.73 10.49 13.89
CA PRO A 446 6.98 10.77 12.48
C PRO A 446 8.21 10.07 11.91
N GLY A 447 8.26 9.93 10.57
CA GLY A 447 9.48 9.65 9.82
C GLY A 447 10.34 10.91 9.65
N ILE A 448 11.53 10.74 9.06
CA ILE A 448 12.49 11.83 8.78
C ILE A 448 12.72 11.94 7.28
N GLN A 449 12.77 13.18 6.77
CA GLN A 449 13.21 13.47 5.39
C GLN A 449 14.40 14.45 5.43
N TYR A 450 15.47 14.14 4.71
CA TYR A 450 16.72 14.89 4.69
C TYR A 450 16.74 15.87 3.51
N HIS A 451 16.48 17.16 3.79
CA HIS A 451 16.29 18.20 2.77
C HIS A 451 17.50 18.34 1.84
N ASP A 452 18.67 18.54 2.41
CA ASP A 452 19.88 18.88 1.63
C ASP A 452 20.37 17.67 0.84
N THR A 453 20.40 16.48 1.44
CA THR A 453 20.81 15.25 0.76
C THR A 453 19.90 14.94 -0.42
N VAL A 454 18.57 15.06 -0.26
CA VAL A 454 17.62 14.81 -1.35
C VAL A 454 17.82 15.82 -2.49
N ASN A 455 17.98 17.11 -2.17
CA ASN A 455 18.21 18.15 -3.18
C ASN A 455 19.60 18.07 -3.84
N ALA A 456 20.62 17.51 -3.18
CA ALA A 456 21.92 17.26 -3.80
C ALA A 456 21.83 16.27 -5.00
N TRP A 457 20.85 15.36 -5.00
CA TRP A 457 20.57 14.42 -6.09
C TRP A 457 19.43 14.87 -7.03
N HIS A 458 18.98 16.12 -6.91
CA HIS A 458 17.88 16.63 -7.73
C HIS A 458 18.30 16.81 -9.20
N THR A 459 17.49 16.23 -10.10
CA THR A 459 17.72 16.28 -11.55
C THR A 459 17.22 17.56 -12.21
N CYS A 460 16.30 18.30 -11.57
CA CYS A 460 15.63 19.47 -12.14
C CYS A 460 15.58 20.68 -11.16
N PRO A 461 16.70 21.12 -10.56
CA PRO A 461 16.69 22.20 -9.56
C PRO A 461 16.31 23.59 -10.13
N GLU A 462 16.42 23.81 -11.46
CA GLU A 462 15.98 25.06 -12.11
C GLU A 462 14.45 25.26 -12.05
N ASP A 463 13.69 24.24 -11.64
CA ASP A 463 12.24 24.27 -11.48
C ASP A 463 11.76 24.35 -10.02
N GLY A 464 12.71 24.43 -9.09
CA GLY A 464 12.48 24.55 -7.66
C GLY A 464 13.10 23.41 -6.86
N GLU A 465 12.91 23.45 -5.56
CA GLU A 465 13.41 22.46 -4.61
C GLU A 465 12.45 21.30 -4.43
N ILE A 466 13.00 20.13 -4.12
CA ILE A 466 12.24 18.99 -3.61
C ILE A 466 11.90 19.30 -2.16
N ARG A 467 10.60 19.36 -1.84
CA ARG A 467 10.11 19.75 -0.51
C ARG A 467 9.32 18.65 0.17
N GLY A 468 8.97 17.60 -0.57
CA GLY A 468 8.14 16.54 -0.06
C GLY A 468 8.25 15.24 -0.83
N SER A 469 7.43 14.29 -0.44
CA SER A 469 7.34 12.96 -1.00
C SER A 469 5.88 12.50 -1.15
N ASN A 470 5.69 11.36 -1.84
CA ASN A 470 4.45 10.59 -1.81
C ASN A 470 4.22 9.94 -0.43
N PRO A 471 3.09 9.21 -0.22
CA PRO A 471 2.74 8.65 1.09
C PRO A 471 3.75 7.69 1.71
N CYS A 472 4.49 6.94 0.91
CA CYS A 472 5.45 5.93 1.38
C CYS A 472 6.91 6.41 1.31
N SER A 473 7.14 7.67 0.94
CA SER A 473 8.45 8.35 0.85
C SER A 473 9.44 7.77 -0.18
N GLU A 474 9.01 6.89 -1.07
CA GLU A 474 9.86 6.36 -2.13
C GLU A 474 10.02 7.30 -3.32
N TYR A 475 9.08 8.21 -3.54
CA TYR A 475 9.12 9.21 -4.61
C TYR A 475 9.31 10.61 -4.02
N MET A 476 10.46 11.20 -4.29
CA MET A 476 10.83 12.55 -3.90
C MET A 476 11.15 13.37 -5.14
N PHE A 477 10.33 14.37 -5.42
CA PHE A 477 10.47 15.26 -6.57
C PHE A 477 9.77 16.59 -6.30
N LEU A 478 9.61 17.42 -7.32
CA LEU A 478 8.95 18.72 -7.23
C LEU A 478 7.48 18.60 -6.80
N ASP A 479 7.00 19.61 -6.09
CA ASP A 479 5.57 19.76 -5.80
C ASP A 479 4.76 19.79 -7.12
N ASP A 480 3.51 19.33 -7.05
CA ASP A 480 2.55 19.22 -8.15
C ASP A 480 3.03 18.30 -9.29
N THR A 481 3.63 17.17 -8.91
CA THR A 481 4.05 16.09 -9.82
C THR A 481 3.45 14.74 -9.42
N ALA A 482 3.54 13.79 -10.34
CA ALA A 482 3.03 12.43 -10.13
C ALA A 482 4.03 11.39 -10.63
N CYS A 483 4.08 10.24 -9.96
CA CYS A 483 4.91 9.12 -10.33
C CYS A 483 4.07 7.92 -10.78
N ASN A 484 4.39 7.39 -11.96
CA ASN A 484 3.78 6.16 -12.46
C ASN A 484 4.66 4.97 -12.14
N LEU A 485 4.09 3.94 -11.48
CA LEU A 485 4.85 2.87 -10.84
C LEU A 485 4.59 1.50 -11.46
N ALA A 486 5.63 0.68 -11.46
CA ALA A 486 5.58 -0.78 -11.65
C ALA A 486 6.69 -1.43 -10.84
N SER A 487 6.54 -2.72 -10.54
CA SER A 487 7.58 -3.49 -9.84
C SER A 487 7.84 -4.82 -10.53
N ILE A 488 9.13 -5.16 -10.62
CA ILE A 488 9.62 -6.43 -11.18
C ILE A 488 9.78 -7.42 -10.03
N ASN A 489 9.29 -8.65 -10.19
CA ASN A 489 9.49 -9.74 -9.24
C ASN A 489 10.85 -10.39 -9.50
N LEU A 490 11.85 -10.10 -8.67
CA LEU A 490 13.22 -10.56 -8.87
C LEU A 490 13.34 -12.08 -8.91
N LEU A 491 12.63 -12.79 -8.05
CA LEU A 491 12.67 -14.26 -7.99
C LEU A 491 12.20 -14.93 -9.29
N ALA A 492 11.32 -14.29 -10.07
CA ALA A 492 10.86 -14.78 -11.36
C ALA A 492 11.98 -14.84 -12.43
N PHE A 493 13.13 -14.21 -12.17
CA PHE A 493 14.32 -14.23 -13.01
C PHE A 493 15.43 -15.14 -12.48
N TYR A 494 15.20 -15.86 -11.40
CA TYR A 494 16.15 -16.84 -10.87
C TYR A 494 15.70 -18.27 -11.24
N ARG A 495 16.51 -19.01 -11.97
CA ARG A 495 16.21 -20.38 -12.42
C ARG A 495 17.50 -21.20 -12.50
N ASP A 496 17.40 -22.45 -12.13
CA ASP A 496 18.51 -23.43 -12.24
C ASP A 496 19.81 -22.92 -11.60
N GLY A 497 19.69 -22.25 -10.44
CA GLY A 497 20.82 -21.71 -9.70
C GLY A 497 21.45 -20.44 -10.33
N ARG A 498 20.79 -19.80 -11.30
CA ARG A 498 21.33 -18.62 -12.01
C ARG A 498 20.30 -17.50 -12.14
N PHE A 499 20.77 -16.27 -12.00
CA PHE A 499 19.96 -15.09 -12.31
C PHE A 499 19.98 -14.81 -13.81
N MET A 500 18.81 -14.71 -14.43
CA MET A 500 18.63 -14.48 -15.86
C MET A 500 18.75 -12.98 -16.19
N ALA A 501 19.97 -12.44 -16.13
CA ALA A 501 20.24 -11.01 -16.26
C ALA A 501 19.68 -10.38 -17.55
N GLU A 502 19.79 -11.09 -18.69
CA GLU A 502 19.26 -10.61 -19.97
C GLU A 502 17.71 -10.52 -19.98
N ASP A 503 17.03 -11.45 -19.31
CA ASP A 503 15.58 -11.43 -19.14
C ASP A 503 15.15 -10.25 -18.27
N TYR A 504 15.92 -9.98 -17.21
CA TYR A 504 15.72 -8.85 -16.31
C TYR A 504 15.92 -7.50 -17.00
N ILE A 505 17.00 -7.35 -17.78
CA ILE A 505 17.25 -6.15 -18.60
C ILE A 505 16.09 -5.93 -19.60
N HIS A 506 15.65 -7.00 -20.27
CA HIS A 506 14.56 -6.91 -21.24
C HIS A 506 13.25 -6.48 -20.57
N ALA A 507 12.91 -7.05 -19.42
CA ALA A 507 11.75 -6.65 -18.63
C ALA A 507 11.85 -5.18 -18.19
N THR A 508 12.99 -4.74 -17.67
CA THR A 508 13.25 -3.35 -17.28
C THR A 508 13.01 -2.38 -18.44
N ARG A 509 13.55 -2.68 -19.64
CA ARG A 509 13.33 -1.85 -20.84
C ARG A 509 11.84 -1.71 -21.19
N LEU A 510 11.12 -2.83 -21.25
CA LEU A 510 9.71 -2.81 -21.65
C LEU A 510 8.82 -2.13 -20.60
N TRP A 511 9.10 -2.32 -19.32
CA TRP A 511 8.33 -1.66 -18.27
C TRP A 511 8.64 -0.16 -18.19
N THR A 512 9.88 0.29 -18.41
CA THR A 512 10.21 1.72 -18.56
C THR A 512 9.41 2.34 -19.70
N LEU A 513 9.36 1.68 -20.85
CA LEU A 513 8.55 2.13 -22.00
C LEU A 513 7.05 2.15 -21.67
N THR A 514 6.55 1.14 -20.98
CA THR A 514 5.13 1.04 -20.58
C THR A 514 4.72 2.19 -19.67
N LEU A 515 5.54 2.50 -18.67
CA LEU A 515 5.29 3.60 -17.75
C LEU A 515 5.29 4.95 -18.48
N GLU A 516 6.25 5.17 -19.40
CA GLU A 516 6.31 6.37 -20.22
C GLU A 516 5.08 6.53 -21.13
N ILE A 517 4.66 5.46 -21.81
CA ILE A 517 3.42 5.46 -22.63
C ILE A 517 2.21 5.80 -21.76
N SER A 518 2.13 5.29 -20.54
CA SER A 518 1.03 5.57 -19.63
C SER A 518 1.00 7.04 -19.17
N VAL A 519 2.17 7.66 -18.94
CA VAL A 519 2.25 9.10 -18.60
C VAL A 519 1.68 9.95 -19.74
N MET A 520 1.95 9.58 -20.99
CA MET A 520 1.45 10.31 -22.16
C MET A 520 -0.08 10.41 -22.19
N MET A 521 -0.79 9.38 -21.72
CA MET A 521 -2.25 9.28 -21.79
C MET A 521 -2.96 9.52 -20.46
N ALA A 522 -2.22 9.90 -19.41
CA ALA A 522 -2.79 10.12 -18.09
C ALA A 522 -3.55 11.44 -17.98
N GLN A 523 -4.57 11.44 -17.10
CA GLN A 523 -5.19 12.66 -16.59
C GLN A 523 -4.85 12.88 -15.11
N PHE A 524 -4.98 14.13 -14.65
CA PHE A 524 -4.52 14.58 -13.34
C PHE A 524 -5.55 15.46 -12.64
N PRO A 525 -5.57 15.52 -11.30
CA PRO A 525 -6.61 16.20 -10.52
C PRO A 525 -6.58 17.74 -10.61
N SER A 526 -5.47 18.33 -11.06
CA SER A 526 -5.32 19.77 -11.25
C SER A 526 -4.58 20.12 -12.54
N LYS A 527 -4.63 21.40 -12.92
CA LYS A 527 -3.92 21.96 -14.09
C LYS A 527 -2.42 21.89 -13.88
N GLU A 528 -1.95 22.20 -12.68
CA GLU A 528 -0.55 22.26 -12.29
C GLU A 528 0.08 20.87 -12.39
N ILE A 529 -0.57 19.86 -11.79
CA ILE A 529 -0.08 18.48 -11.85
C ILE A 529 -0.08 17.97 -13.29
N ALA A 530 -1.12 18.28 -14.09
CA ALA A 530 -1.15 17.90 -15.49
C ALA A 530 0.03 18.51 -16.29
N ARG A 531 0.30 19.80 -16.08
CA ARG A 531 1.41 20.50 -16.73
C ARG A 531 2.76 19.94 -16.30
N ARG A 532 3.03 19.85 -14.99
CA ARG A 532 4.32 19.37 -14.48
C ARG A 532 4.55 17.90 -14.78
N SER A 533 3.51 17.05 -14.75
CA SER A 533 3.66 15.65 -15.17
C SER A 533 4.02 15.51 -16.65
N TYR A 534 3.50 16.39 -17.52
CA TYR A 534 3.92 16.46 -18.90
C TYR A 534 5.35 17.00 -19.06
N ASP A 535 5.72 18.05 -18.30
CA ASP A 535 7.00 18.71 -18.40
C ASP A 535 8.17 17.85 -17.89
N PHE A 536 7.95 16.97 -16.88
CA PHE A 536 9.00 16.16 -16.25
C PHE A 536 8.88 14.66 -16.48
N ARG A 537 7.68 14.13 -16.73
CA ARG A 537 7.40 12.73 -17.10
C ARG A 537 8.06 11.71 -16.17
N THR A 538 7.88 11.88 -14.85
CA THR A 538 8.53 11.05 -13.82
C THR A 538 7.94 9.65 -13.76
N LEU A 539 8.83 8.65 -13.70
CA LEU A 539 8.53 7.23 -13.60
C LEU A 539 9.06 6.64 -12.31
N GLY A 540 8.48 5.54 -11.89
CA GLY A 540 8.88 4.81 -10.69
C GLY A 540 8.91 3.30 -10.94
N LEU A 541 9.82 2.82 -11.78
CA LEU A 541 10.07 1.40 -11.91
C LEU A 541 10.89 0.92 -10.72
N GLY A 542 10.42 -0.14 -10.07
CA GLY A 542 11.09 -0.78 -8.95
C GLY A 542 11.12 -2.28 -9.06
N PHE A 543 11.46 -2.94 -7.95
CA PHE A 543 11.39 -4.39 -7.83
C PHE A 543 10.79 -4.81 -6.48
N ALA A 544 10.47 -6.09 -6.36
CA ALA A 544 10.04 -6.76 -5.15
C ALA A 544 10.72 -8.12 -5.04
N ASN A 545 10.59 -8.73 -3.86
CA ASN A 545 11.02 -10.10 -3.62
C ASN A 545 12.55 -10.31 -3.57
N ILE A 546 13.28 -9.27 -3.14
CA ILE A 546 14.72 -9.42 -2.90
C ILE A 546 15.00 -10.40 -1.76
N GLY A 547 14.19 -10.34 -0.68
CA GLY A 547 14.32 -11.25 0.45
C GLY A 547 14.12 -12.71 0.03
N GLY A 548 13.07 -13.00 -0.77
CA GLY A 548 12.82 -14.34 -1.31
C GLY A 548 13.94 -14.82 -2.25
N LEU A 549 14.50 -13.91 -3.08
CA LEU A 549 15.65 -14.22 -3.93
C LEU A 549 16.87 -14.59 -3.10
N LEU A 550 17.25 -13.78 -2.11
CA LEU A 550 18.41 -14.02 -1.25
C LEU A 550 18.26 -15.33 -0.47
N MET A 551 17.09 -15.60 0.09
CA MET A 551 16.79 -16.87 0.76
C MET A 551 16.99 -18.07 -0.17
N THR A 552 16.43 -17.99 -1.39
CA THR A 552 16.56 -19.05 -2.38
C THR A 552 18.02 -19.27 -2.82
N MET A 553 18.83 -18.22 -2.86
CA MET A 553 20.26 -18.28 -3.16
C MET A 553 21.11 -18.74 -1.97
N GLY A 554 20.54 -18.82 -0.76
CA GLY A 554 21.26 -19.22 0.47
C GLY A 554 22.05 -18.08 1.12
N HIS A 555 21.73 -16.82 0.78
CA HIS A 555 22.37 -15.64 1.39
C HIS A 555 21.49 -15.04 2.50
N GLY A 556 22.10 -14.63 3.60
CA GLY A 556 21.42 -13.85 4.64
C GLY A 556 21.03 -12.48 4.11
N TYR A 557 19.87 -11.96 4.53
CA TYR A 557 19.41 -10.64 4.11
C TYR A 557 20.40 -9.52 4.50
N ASP A 558 21.01 -9.62 5.67
CA ASP A 558 22.01 -8.69 6.21
C ASP A 558 23.46 -9.06 5.89
N SER A 559 23.67 -10.11 5.09
CA SER A 559 25.03 -10.50 4.67
C SER A 559 25.66 -9.48 3.72
N VAL A 560 26.97 -9.49 3.63
CA VAL A 560 27.73 -8.61 2.73
C VAL A 560 27.38 -8.92 1.28
N GLU A 561 27.25 -10.21 0.94
CA GLU A 561 26.86 -10.69 -0.39
C GLU A 561 25.44 -10.27 -0.75
N GLY A 562 24.51 -10.36 0.23
CA GLY A 562 23.11 -9.94 0.05
C GLY A 562 23.00 -8.44 -0.26
N ARG A 563 23.70 -7.60 0.49
CA ARG A 563 23.74 -6.15 0.25
C ARG A 563 24.40 -5.80 -1.08
N ALA A 564 25.51 -6.45 -1.40
CA ALA A 564 26.22 -6.26 -2.66
C ALA A 564 25.33 -6.63 -3.86
N LEU A 565 24.67 -7.78 -3.82
CA LEU A 565 23.76 -8.22 -4.88
C LEU A 565 22.57 -7.28 -5.05
N CYS A 566 21.95 -6.83 -3.95
CA CYS A 566 20.84 -5.88 -3.98
C CYS A 566 21.26 -4.57 -4.64
N GLY A 567 22.43 -4.03 -4.27
CA GLY A 567 23.00 -2.82 -4.88
C GLY A 567 23.24 -2.98 -6.38
N VAL A 568 23.83 -4.09 -6.79
CA VAL A 568 24.13 -4.40 -8.20
C VAL A 568 22.86 -4.55 -9.03
N LEU A 569 21.85 -5.29 -8.54
CA LEU A 569 20.56 -5.44 -9.23
C LEU A 569 19.86 -4.08 -9.41
N THR A 570 19.92 -3.21 -8.39
CA THR A 570 19.36 -1.86 -8.46
C THR A 570 20.11 -0.99 -9.45
N ALA A 571 21.45 -1.07 -9.49
CA ALA A 571 22.28 -0.34 -10.44
C ALA A 571 22.00 -0.77 -11.89
N VAL A 572 21.85 -2.08 -12.15
CA VAL A 572 21.46 -2.58 -13.48
C VAL A 572 20.09 -2.04 -13.89
N MET A 573 19.08 -2.15 -13.01
CA MET A 573 17.72 -1.67 -13.31
C MET A 573 17.72 -0.18 -13.63
N THR A 574 18.34 0.63 -12.79
CA THR A 574 18.30 2.10 -12.93
C THR A 574 19.11 2.56 -14.14
N GLY A 575 20.29 1.97 -14.39
CA GLY A 575 21.07 2.24 -15.58
C GLY A 575 20.33 1.89 -16.86
N VAL A 576 19.70 0.71 -16.92
CA VAL A 576 18.86 0.27 -18.06
C VAL A 576 17.62 1.15 -18.22
N ALA A 577 17.00 1.59 -17.14
CA ALA A 577 15.84 2.49 -17.22
C ALA A 577 16.23 3.86 -17.81
N TYR A 578 17.34 4.45 -17.39
CA TYR A 578 17.82 5.71 -17.97
C TYR A 578 18.37 5.56 -19.38
N SER A 579 19.06 4.47 -19.73
CA SER A 579 19.46 4.23 -21.13
C SER A 579 18.22 4.08 -22.03
N THR A 580 17.18 3.39 -21.57
CA THR A 580 15.90 3.28 -22.27
C THR A 580 15.18 4.63 -22.39
N SER A 581 15.20 5.45 -21.33
CA SER A 581 14.66 6.82 -21.38
C SER A 581 15.37 7.69 -22.41
N ALA A 582 16.69 7.55 -22.53
CA ALA A 582 17.47 8.26 -23.56
C ALA A 582 17.21 7.72 -24.98
N GLU A 583 16.99 6.41 -25.14
CA GLU A 583 16.55 5.85 -26.42
C GLU A 583 15.15 6.35 -26.83
N ILE A 584 14.22 6.42 -25.87
CA ILE A 584 12.90 7.01 -26.12
C ILE A 584 13.04 8.48 -26.51
N SER A 585 13.92 9.22 -25.83
CA SER A 585 14.23 10.61 -26.15
C SER A 585 14.72 10.79 -27.57
N ARG A 586 15.53 9.88 -28.09
CA ARG A 586 15.97 9.88 -29.50
C ARG A 586 14.80 9.77 -30.47
N GLU A 587 13.76 9.00 -30.14
CA GLU A 587 12.62 8.76 -31.05
C GLU A 587 11.56 9.90 -30.97
N VAL A 588 11.26 10.39 -29.76
CA VAL A 588 10.12 11.31 -29.51
C VAL A 588 10.52 12.61 -28.79
N GLY A 589 11.80 12.87 -28.62
CA GLY A 589 12.35 14.04 -27.93
C GLY A 589 12.47 13.88 -26.40
N PRO A 590 13.33 14.70 -25.76
CA PRO A 590 13.50 14.72 -24.32
C PRO A 590 12.24 15.26 -23.62
N PHE A 591 12.17 15.14 -22.28
CA PHE A 591 11.10 15.80 -21.54
C PHE A 591 11.19 17.33 -21.69
N PRO A 592 10.05 18.06 -21.72
CA PRO A 592 10.08 19.51 -22.01
C PRO A 592 10.96 20.33 -21.08
N GLY A 593 11.05 19.98 -19.79
CA GLY A 593 11.91 20.66 -18.82
C GLY A 593 13.40 20.31 -18.92
N TYR A 594 13.83 19.43 -19.82
CA TYR A 594 15.20 18.92 -19.89
C TYR A 594 16.22 20.02 -20.22
N GLY A 595 15.94 20.88 -21.21
CA GLY A 595 16.94 21.81 -21.75
C GLY A 595 17.63 22.68 -20.70
N LYS A 596 16.86 23.25 -19.76
CA LYS A 596 17.39 24.06 -18.67
C LYS A 596 18.03 23.26 -17.54
N ASN A 597 17.68 21.99 -17.40
CA ASN A 597 18.15 21.10 -16.34
C ASN A 597 19.21 20.09 -16.83
N ALA A 598 19.63 20.15 -18.09
CA ALA A 598 20.50 19.14 -18.70
C ALA A 598 21.81 18.92 -17.94
N SER A 599 22.49 20.02 -17.52
CA SER A 599 23.73 19.94 -16.75
C SER A 599 23.54 19.27 -15.38
N HIS A 600 22.47 19.57 -14.69
CA HIS A 600 22.14 18.99 -13.39
C HIS A 600 21.79 17.51 -13.51
N MET A 601 20.98 17.15 -14.51
CA MET A 601 20.63 15.76 -14.75
C MET A 601 21.86 14.92 -15.13
N LEU A 602 22.71 15.42 -16.05
CA LEU A 602 23.97 14.74 -16.41
C LEU A 602 24.94 14.60 -15.23
N ARG A 603 25.02 15.62 -14.35
CA ARG A 603 25.75 15.53 -13.08
C ARG A 603 25.27 14.37 -12.22
N VAL A 604 23.94 14.26 -12.01
CA VAL A 604 23.34 13.18 -11.23
C VAL A 604 23.65 11.81 -11.87
N ILE A 605 23.53 11.69 -13.18
CA ILE A 605 23.85 10.44 -13.90
C ILE A 605 25.34 10.08 -13.76
N ARG A 606 26.27 11.05 -13.83
CA ARG A 606 27.71 10.80 -13.61
C ARG A 606 27.97 10.33 -12.17
N ASN A 607 27.31 10.94 -11.18
CA ASN A 607 27.43 10.51 -9.78
C ASN A 607 26.95 9.06 -9.58
N HIS A 608 25.82 8.69 -10.15
CA HIS A 608 25.35 7.31 -10.12
C HIS A 608 26.30 6.34 -10.81
N ARG A 609 26.85 6.75 -11.97
CA ARG A 609 27.86 5.97 -12.68
C ARG A 609 29.12 5.75 -11.82
N ASN A 610 29.61 6.79 -11.17
CA ASN A 610 30.76 6.68 -10.27
C ASN A 610 30.51 5.71 -9.13
N ALA A 611 29.32 5.77 -8.50
CA ALA A 611 28.90 4.82 -7.49
C ALA A 611 28.79 3.38 -8.03
N ALA A 612 28.25 3.21 -9.25
CA ALA A 612 28.16 1.91 -9.92
C ALA A 612 29.54 1.32 -10.28
N TYR A 613 30.56 2.13 -10.46
CA TYR A 613 31.94 1.70 -10.62
C TYR A 613 32.64 1.35 -9.30
N GLY A 614 32.02 1.60 -8.17
CA GLY A 614 32.61 1.36 -6.85
C GLY A 614 33.59 2.47 -6.40
N MET A 615 33.50 3.67 -6.98
CA MET A 615 34.41 4.77 -6.67
C MET A 615 34.14 5.35 -5.28
N ALA A 616 35.17 5.53 -4.47
CA ALA A 616 35.09 6.13 -3.14
C ALA A 616 34.97 7.66 -3.16
N ASP A 617 35.38 8.31 -4.26
CA ASP A 617 35.40 9.77 -4.44
C ASP A 617 35.09 10.15 -5.89
N GLY A 618 35.28 11.45 -6.24
CA GLY A 618 34.97 11.95 -7.58
C GLY A 618 33.50 12.30 -7.80
N TYR A 619 32.73 12.49 -6.75
CA TYR A 619 31.33 12.90 -6.84
C TYR A 619 31.18 14.42 -6.93
N GLU A 620 30.30 14.87 -7.82
CA GLU A 620 30.05 16.28 -8.10
C GLU A 620 28.94 16.83 -7.21
N GLY A 621 29.23 17.84 -6.38
CA GLY A 621 28.21 18.59 -5.62
C GLY A 621 27.48 17.81 -4.52
N LEU A 622 28.13 16.80 -3.93
CA LEU A 622 27.59 16.00 -2.84
C LEU A 622 28.36 16.27 -1.54
N ALA A 623 27.67 16.77 -0.52
CA ALA A 623 28.19 16.88 0.84
C ALA A 623 28.25 15.48 1.51
N VAL A 624 27.21 14.68 1.34
CA VAL A 624 27.17 13.30 1.80
C VAL A 624 27.50 12.38 0.62
N ARG A 625 28.59 11.62 0.75
CA ARG A 625 29.02 10.67 -0.28
C ARG A 625 28.13 9.43 -0.27
N PRO A 626 27.77 8.88 -1.43
CA PRO A 626 27.06 7.62 -1.50
C PRO A 626 27.95 6.46 -1.07
N VAL A 627 27.34 5.37 -0.59
CA VAL A 627 28.02 4.09 -0.43
C VAL A 627 28.17 3.48 -1.83
N PRO A 628 29.42 3.28 -2.34
CA PRO A 628 29.63 2.73 -3.67
C PRO A 628 29.29 1.24 -3.74
N LEU A 629 29.09 0.71 -4.96
CA LEU A 629 28.84 -0.72 -5.14
C LEU A 629 30.04 -1.56 -4.67
N ASP A 630 29.73 -2.62 -3.93
CA ASP A 630 30.71 -3.61 -3.50
C ASP A 630 30.77 -4.77 -4.51
N HIS A 631 31.63 -4.59 -5.52
CA HIS A 631 31.83 -5.60 -6.55
C HIS A 631 32.56 -6.85 -6.04
N ALA A 632 33.40 -6.70 -5.01
CA ALA A 632 34.21 -7.80 -4.49
C ALA A 632 33.36 -8.87 -3.78
N ASN A 633 32.28 -8.44 -3.13
CA ASN A 633 31.38 -9.32 -2.42
C ASN A 633 30.10 -9.66 -3.21
N CYS A 634 29.95 -9.18 -4.45
CA CYS A 634 28.80 -9.57 -5.28
C CYS A 634 28.96 -11.02 -5.76
N PRO A 635 27.97 -11.91 -5.48
CA PRO A 635 28.08 -13.33 -5.86
C PRO A 635 27.94 -13.58 -7.37
N ASP A 636 27.59 -12.57 -8.17
CA ASP A 636 27.44 -12.67 -9.62
C ASP A 636 28.29 -11.60 -10.33
N ALA A 637 29.48 -12.00 -10.81
CA ALA A 637 30.41 -11.13 -11.53
C ALA A 637 29.82 -10.58 -12.84
N LYS A 638 28.94 -11.30 -13.52
CA LYS A 638 28.27 -10.83 -14.74
C LYS A 638 27.34 -9.67 -14.43
N LEU A 639 26.58 -9.75 -13.35
CA LEU A 639 25.73 -8.64 -12.91
C LEU A 639 26.56 -7.40 -12.53
N SER A 640 27.71 -7.59 -11.89
CA SER A 640 28.66 -6.51 -11.57
C SER A 640 29.13 -5.76 -12.81
N GLU A 641 29.49 -6.47 -13.89
CA GLU A 641 29.88 -5.83 -15.16
C GLU A 641 28.68 -5.17 -15.87
N LEU A 642 27.50 -5.78 -15.79
CA LEU A 642 26.29 -5.18 -16.34
C LEU A 642 25.88 -3.90 -15.60
N ALA A 643 26.15 -3.79 -14.30
CA ALA A 643 25.92 -2.57 -13.54
C ALA A 643 26.75 -1.41 -14.09
N LYS A 644 28.05 -1.63 -14.35
CA LYS A 644 28.93 -0.61 -14.96
C LYS A 644 28.47 -0.24 -16.36
N SER A 645 28.30 -1.24 -17.23
CA SER A 645 28.01 -1.01 -18.65
C SER A 645 26.63 -0.37 -18.87
N SER A 646 25.63 -0.66 -18.05
CA SER A 646 24.32 -0.01 -18.16
C SER A 646 24.36 1.48 -17.82
N TRP A 647 25.22 1.89 -16.88
CA TRP A 647 25.41 3.31 -16.58
C TRP A 647 26.29 4.03 -17.61
N ASP A 648 27.27 3.33 -18.21
CA ASP A 648 28.02 3.86 -19.36
C ASP A 648 27.09 4.15 -20.54
N GLU A 649 26.18 3.21 -20.83
CA GLU A 649 25.18 3.38 -21.88
C GLU A 649 24.19 4.52 -21.56
N ALA A 650 23.72 4.58 -20.30
CA ALA A 650 22.82 5.64 -19.85
C ALA A 650 23.44 7.02 -20.02
N LEU A 651 24.70 7.21 -19.61
CA LEU A 651 25.40 8.48 -19.76
C LEU A 651 25.65 8.81 -21.24
N SER A 652 26.20 7.87 -22.00
CA SER A 652 26.54 8.08 -23.42
C SER A 652 25.33 8.41 -24.30
N LEU A 653 24.19 7.74 -24.06
CA LEU A 653 22.94 8.04 -24.77
C LEU A 653 22.32 9.36 -24.29
N GLY A 654 22.38 9.64 -22.98
CA GLY A 654 21.87 10.87 -22.40
C GLY A 654 22.60 12.13 -22.87
N GLU A 655 23.92 12.08 -23.00
CA GLU A 655 24.74 13.17 -23.56
C GLU A 655 24.35 13.49 -25.01
N ARG A 656 23.99 12.45 -25.79
CA ARG A 656 23.64 12.63 -27.21
C ARG A 656 22.20 13.04 -27.45
N HIS A 657 21.26 12.54 -26.64
CA HIS A 657 19.83 12.61 -26.93
C HIS A 657 19.01 13.27 -25.81
N GLY A 658 19.62 13.54 -24.64
CA GLY A 658 18.87 13.87 -23.43
C GLY A 658 18.07 12.67 -22.92
N TYR A 659 17.20 12.92 -21.94
CA TYR A 659 16.34 11.89 -21.35
C TYR A 659 14.86 12.23 -21.55
N ARG A 660 14.03 11.19 -21.71
CA ARG A 660 12.59 11.36 -21.81
C ARG A 660 11.92 11.56 -20.44
N ASN A 661 12.58 11.18 -19.35
CA ASN A 661 12.04 11.15 -18.00
C ASN A 661 13.03 11.78 -17.02
N ALA A 662 12.56 12.71 -16.19
CA ALA A 662 13.37 13.38 -15.17
C ALA A 662 13.77 12.43 -14.01
N GLN A 663 12.93 11.44 -13.72
CA GLN A 663 13.24 10.29 -12.86
C GLN A 663 12.68 9.00 -13.49
N ALA A 664 13.34 7.86 -13.26
CA ALA A 664 12.99 6.60 -13.90
C ALA A 664 12.64 5.48 -12.90
N THR A 665 13.25 5.44 -11.72
CA THR A 665 13.13 4.32 -10.78
C THR A 665 12.85 4.79 -9.35
N VAL A 666 12.09 3.96 -8.62
CA VAL A 666 11.87 4.02 -7.16
C VAL A 666 11.68 2.60 -6.64
N ILE A 667 11.94 2.35 -5.36
CA ILE A 667 11.60 1.09 -4.71
C ILE A 667 10.33 1.28 -3.89
N ALA A 668 9.20 0.95 -4.50
CA ALA A 668 7.90 1.04 -3.86
C ALA A 668 7.65 -0.14 -2.91
N PRO A 669 6.75 0.00 -1.90
CA PRO A 669 6.44 -1.08 -0.95
C PRO A 669 5.84 -2.34 -1.56
N THR A 670 5.22 -2.28 -2.76
CA THR A 670 4.62 -3.43 -3.50
C THR A 670 3.65 -4.30 -2.69
N GLY A 671 2.81 -3.69 -1.83
CA GLY A 671 1.90 -4.44 -0.96
C GLY A 671 0.95 -5.37 -1.73
N THR A 672 -0.09 -4.81 -2.38
CA THR A 672 -1.12 -5.60 -3.09
C THR A 672 -0.59 -6.21 -4.38
N ILE A 673 0.24 -5.49 -5.14
CA ILE A 673 0.82 -6.03 -6.38
C ILE A 673 1.85 -7.12 -6.10
N GLY A 674 2.53 -7.10 -4.95
CA GLY A 674 3.37 -8.21 -4.51
C GLY A 674 2.58 -9.50 -4.32
N LEU A 675 1.36 -9.41 -3.74
CA LEU A 675 0.49 -10.58 -3.59
C LEU A 675 0.00 -11.15 -4.94
N VAL A 676 -0.34 -10.29 -5.91
CA VAL A 676 -0.75 -10.78 -7.25
C VAL A 676 0.43 -11.38 -8.02
N MET A 677 1.66 -10.99 -7.70
CA MET A 677 2.90 -11.55 -8.28
C MET A 677 3.44 -12.76 -7.50
N ASP A 678 2.76 -13.21 -6.46
CA ASP A 678 3.25 -14.27 -5.56
C ASP A 678 4.63 -13.97 -4.95
N CYS A 679 4.92 -12.70 -4.67
CA CYS A 679 6.14 -12.31 -4.00
C CYS A 679 6.10 -12.70 -2.52
N ASP A 680 7.14 -13.37 -2.05
CA ASP A 680 7.27 -13.76 -0.65
C ASP A 680 7.61 -12.57 0.24
N THR A 681 8.42 -11.63 -0.28
CA THR A 681 8.76 -10.38 0.39
C THR A 681 8.35 -9.17 -0.45
N THR A 682 8.03 -8.06 0.19
CA THR A 682 7.54 -6.84 -0.46
C THR A 682 8.68 -5.81 -0.64
N GLY A 683 8.70 -5.11 -1.77
CA GLY A 683 9.72 -4.09 -2.06
C GLY A 683 11.13 -4.60 -1.79
N ILE A 684 11.87 -3.84 -1.00
CA ILE A 684 13.23 -4.14 -0.54
C ILE A 684 13.27 -4.82 0.86
N GLU A 685 12.12 -5.10 1.42
CA GLU A 685 11.98 -5.62 2.79
C GLU A 685 12.45 -7.07 2.94
N PRO A 686 12.95 -7.46 4.12
CA PRO A 686 13.12 -8.88 4.47
C PRO A 686 11.75 -9.51 4.75
N ASP A 687 11.71 -10.83 4.93
CA ASP A 687 10.52 -11.45 5.49
C ASP A 687 10.53 -11.34 7.03
N PHE A 688 9.43 -10.87 7.61
CA PHE A 688 9.29 -10.70 9.07
C PHE A 688 8.72 -11.95 9.77
N ALA A 689 8.09 -12.85 9.02
CA ALA A 689 7.53 -14.09 9.52
C ALA A 689 7.32 -15.10 8.38
N LEU A 690 7.60 -16.38 8.64
CA LEU A 690 7.40 -17.46 7.67
C LEU A 690 5.91 -17.68 7.38
N VAL A 691 5.06 -17.52 8.39
CA VAL A 691 3.60 -17.56 8.28
C VAL A 691 3.05 -16.20 8.73
N LYS A 692 2.30 -15.56 7.89
CA LYS A 692 1.73 -14.23 8.15
C LYS A 692 0.29 -14.17 7.69
N PHE A 693 -0.43 -13.23 8.28
CA PHE A 693 -1.84 -13.01 8.02
C PHE A 693 -2.04 -11.56 7.60
N LYS A 694 -2.79 -11.37 6.54
CA LYS A 694 -3.11 -10.05 6.03
C LYS A 694 -4.60 -9.80 6.07
N LYS A 695 -5.02 -8.82 6.88
CA LYS A 695 -6.38 -8.28 6.86
C LYS A 695 -6.54 -7.38 5.63
N LEU A 696 -7.56 -7.61 4.85
CA LEU A 696 -7.85 -6.80 3.68
C LEU A 696 -8.74 -5.60 4.03
N ALA A 697 -8.52 -4.49 3.36
CA ALA A 697 -9.47 -3.38 3.39
C ALA A 697 -10.80 -3.85 2.79
N GLY A 698 -11.87 -3.84 3.58
CA GLY A 698 -13.17 -4.39 3.21
C GLY A 698 -13.47 -5.76 3.80
N GLY A 699 -12.62 -6.25 4.70
CA GLY A 699 -12.78 -7.51 5.45
C GLY A 699 -12.06 -8.70 4.80
N GLY A 700 -11.98 -9.80 5.55
CA GLY A 700 -11.29 -11.03 5.16
C GLY A 700 -9.81 -11.06 5.53
N TYR A 701 -9.31 -12.28 5.74
CA TYR A 701 -7.91 -12.56 6.08
C TYR A 701 -7.32 -13.55 5.09
N PHE A 702 -6.05 -13.33 4.72
CA PHE A 702 -5.24 -14.32 4.00
C PHE A 702 -4.14 -14.85 4.89
N LYS A 703 -4.00 -16.17 4.95
CA LYS A 703 -2.80 -16.84 5.46
C LYS A 703 -1.76 -16.87 4.32
N ILE A 704 -0.62 -16.25 4.54
CA ILE A 704 0.49 -16.19 3.59
C ILE A 704 1.66 -16.97 4.17
N ILE A 705 2.14 -17.96 3.42
CA ILE A 705 3.30 -18.77 3.76
C ILE A 705 4.42 -18.39 2.82
N ASN A 706 5.62 -18.20 3.35
CA ASN A 706 6.79 -17.94 2.53
C ASN A 706 7.12 -19.18 1.68
N ARG A 707 6.97 -19.06 0.36
CA ARG A 707 7.12 -20.14 -0.61
C ARG A 707 8.58 -20.41 -0.97
N SER A 708 9.50 -19.50 -0.62
CA SER A 708 10.94 -19.64 -0.87
C SER A 708 11.61 -20.59 0.13
N VAL A 709 10.98 -20.88 1.29
CA VAL A 709 11.58 -21.67 2.37
C VAL A 709 12.05 -23.06 1.91
N PRO A 710 11.26 -23.89 1.21
CA PRO A 710 11.73 -25.20 0.77
C PRO A 710 12.95 -25.13 -0.15
N ALA A 711 12.96 -24.18 -1.10
CA ALA A 711 14.09 -23.96 -2.01
C ALA A 711 15.34 -23.45 -1.28
N ALA A 712 15.16 -22.55 -0.31
CA ALA A 712 16.23 -22.03 0.53
C ALA A 712 16.88 -23.12 1.36
N LEU A 713 16.09 -23.95 2.03
CA LEU A 713 16.59 -25.09 2.81
C LEU A 713 17.34 -26.10 1.93
N GLY A 714 16.82 -26.37 0.73
CA GLY A 714 17.51 -27.21 -0.27
C GLY A 714 18.88 -26.65 -0.65
N THR A 715 18.99 -25.33 -0.89
CA THR A 715 20.26 -24.65 -1.18
C THR A 715 21.24 -24.74 0.00
N LEU A 716 20.74 -24.69 1.24
CA LEU A 716 21.53 -24.85 2.45
C LEU A 716 21.93 -26.31 2.76
N GLY A 717 21.49 -27.28 1.95
CA GLY A 717 21.91 -28.69 2.04
C GLY A 717 21.04 -29.57 2.93
N TYR A 718 19.84 -29.12 3.34
CA TYR A 718 18.89 -29.96 4.06
C TYR A 718 18.30 -31.04 3.14
N SER A 719 18.07 -32.24 3.67
CA SER A 719 17.43 -33.34 2.97
C SER A 719 15.91 -33.07 2.79
N THR A 720 15.30 -33.74 1.82
CA THR A 720 13.85 -33.60 1.57
C THR A 720 13.02 -33.87 2.82
N SER A 721 13.34 -34.92 3.61
CA SER A 721 12.60 -35.23 4.84
C SER A 721 12.76 -34.16 5.92
N GLN A 722 13.95 -33.56 6.06
CA GLN A 722 14.16 -32.44 6.98
C GLN A 722 13.39 -31.20 6.54
N ILE A 723 13.35 -30.93 5.24
CA ILE A 723 12.57 -29.79 4.69
C ILE A 723 11.07 -30.01 4.96
N GLU A 724 10.55 -31.21 4.72
CA GLU A 724 9.16 -31.56 4.98
C GLU A 724 8.80 -31.39 6.47
N ASP A 725 9.68 -31.83 7.36
CA ASP A 725 9.49 -31.69 8.80
C ASP A 725 9.50 -30.21 9.24
N ILE A 726 10.48 -29.43 8.79
CA ILE A 726 10.56 -27.98 9.07
C ILE A 726 9.33 -27.23 8.55
N VAL A 727 8.91 -27.52 7.31
CA VAL A 727 7.73 -26.88 6.71
C VAL A 727 6.47 -27.27 7.47
N SER A 728 6.29 -28.54 7.82
CA SER A 728 5.15 -29.01 8.61
C SER A 728 5.09 -28.36 10.00
N TYR A 729 6.25 -28.18 10.64
CA TYR A 729 6.32 -27.44 11.91
C TYR A 729 5.91 -25.98 11.75
N ALA A 730 6.42 -25.29 10.71
CA ALA A 730 6.15 -23.85 10.50
C ALA A 730 4.70 -23.58 10.10
N VAL A 731 4.10 -24.44 9.30
CA VAL A 731 2.74 -24.29 8.75
C VAL A 731 1.68 -24.84 9.70
N GLY A 732 2.05 -25.79 10.52
CA GLY A 732 1.15 -26.67 11.25
C GLY A 732 0.73 -27.87 10.41
N HIS A 733 0.42 -28.97 11.06
CA HIS A 733 0.04 -30.23 10.37
C HIS A 733 -1.34 -30.16 9.71
N GLY A 734 -2.19 -29.18 10.07
CA GLY A 734 -3.53 -28.99 9.48
C GLY A 734 -4.49 -30.16 9.73
N THR A 735 -4.21 -31.00 10.72
CA THR A 735 -5.04 -32.16 11.09
C THR A 735 -5.03 -32.38 12.59
N PHE A 736 -6.14 -32.89 13.12
CA PHE A 736 -6.27 -33.29 14.53
C PHE A 736 -5.92 -34.75 14.77
N ARG A 737 -5.72 -35.59 13.73
CA ARG A 737 -5.56 -37.04 13.85
C ARG A 737 -4.42 -37.47 14.79
N SER A 738 -3.30 -36.77 14.77
CA SER A 738 -2.12 -37.04 15.59
C SER A 738 -1.63 -35.84 16.37
N ALA A 739 -2.50 -34.82 16.56
CA ALA A 739 -2.16 -33.64 17.31
C ALA A 739 -1.98 -33.94 18.81
N PRO A 740 -1.02 -33.34 19.50
CA PRO A 740 -0.89 -33.47 20.94
C PRO A 740 -2.02 -32.73 21.65
N GLY A 741 -2.66 -33.37 22.63
CA GLY A 741 -3.73 -32.75 23.43
C GLY A 741 -5.10 -32.78 22.79
N ILE A 742 -5.35 -32.01 21.76
CA ILE A 742 -6.63 -31.95 21.06
C ILE A 742 -6.53 -32.81 19.78
N ASN A 743 -7.03 -34.04 19.86
CA ASN A 743 -6.98 -35.01 18.77
C ASN A 743 -8.31 -35.77 18.65
N HIS A 744 -8.40 -36.66 17.65
CA HIS A 744 -9.61 -37.44 17.41
C HIS A 744 -10.06 -38.24 18.64
N ASP A 745 -9.13 -38.81 19.41
CA ASP A 745 -9.47 -39.63 20.59
C ASP A 745 -10.00 -38.74 21.70
N SER A 746 -9.32 -37.66 22.06
CA SER A 746 -9.77 -36.73 23.12
C SER A 746 -11.09 -36.01 22.76
N LEU A 747 -11.31 -35.76 21.46
CA LEU A 747 -12.58 -35.19 21.00
C LEU A 747 -13.71 -36.22 20.99
N ALA A 748 -13.42 -37.46 20.61
CA ALA A 748 -14.42 -38.56 20.69
C ALA A 748 -14.90 -38.81 22.11
N ASP A 749 -14.00 -38.72 23.09
CA ASP A 749 -14.34 -38.83 24.54
C ASP A 749 -15.32 -37.70 25.00
N LEU A 750 -15.33 -36.58 24.30
CA LEU A 750 -16.25 -35.46 24.53
C LEU A 750 -17.52 -35.54 23.66
N GLY A 751 -17.74 -36.65 22.93
CA GLY A 751 -18.96 -36.90 22.16
C GLY A 751 -18.88 -36.44 20.68
N PHE A 752 -17.68 -36.08 20.15
CA PHE A 752 -17.54 -35.77 18.73
C PHE A 752 -17.62 -37.06 17.90
N GLY A 753 -18.63 -37.11 17.03
CA GLY A 753 -18.79 -38.21 16.09
C GLY A 753 -17.94 -38.03 14.81
N ALA A 754 -17.91 -39.03 13.94
CA ALA A 754 -17.18 -39.00 12.68
C ALA A 754 -17.51 -37.77 11.82
N LYS A 755 -18.77 -37.35 11.81
CA LYS A 755 -19.25 -36.19 11.04
C LYS A 755 -18.67 -34.87 11.56
N GLU A 756 -18.56 -34.69 12.84
CA GLU A 756 -18.02 -33.49 13.48
C GLU A 756 -16.50 -33.45 13.33
N LEU A 757 -15.83 -34.62 13.47
CA LEU A 757 -14.39 -34.75 13.21
C LEU A 757 -14.05 -34.47 11.75
N ASP A 758 -14.83 -34.94 10.78
CA ASP A 758 -14.63 -34.65 9.37
C ASP A 758 -14.80 -33.16 9.06
N ARG A 759 -15.74 -32.48 9.73
CA ARG A 759 -15.92 -31.02 9.61
C ARG A 759 -14.73 -30.24 10.16
N LEU A 760 -14.20 -30.64 11.31
CA LEU A 760 -13.00 -30.04 11.88
C LEU A 760 -11.80 -30.25 10.96
N GLU A 761 -11.59 -31.46 10.44
CA GLU A 761 -10.53 -31.75 9.48
C GLU A 761 -10.64 -30.91 8.20
N ALA A 762 -11.83 -30.74 7.67
CA ALA A 762 -12.07 -29.91 6.48
C ALA A 762 -11.80 -28.43 6.73
N ALA A 763 -12.07 -27.91 7.94
CA ALA A 763 -11.89 -26.52 8.30
C ALA A 763 -10.43 -26.20 8.74
N SER A 764 -9.73 -27.18 9.32
CA SER A 764 -8.40 -27.00 9.92
C SER A 764 -7.33 -26.43 8.97
N PRO A 765 -7.20 -26.84 7.70
CA PRO A 765 -6.15 -26.31 6.82
C PRO A 765 -6.26 -24.81 6.52
N SER A 766 -7.46 -24.24 6.66
CA SER A 766 -7.72 -22.81 6.43
C SER A 766 -7.76 -21.98 7.70
N ALA A 767 -7.66 -22.61 8.87
CA ALA A 767 -7.82 -21.95 10.16
C ALA A 767 -6.59 -21.09 10.50
N PHE A 768 -6.87 -19.89 10.99
CA PHE A 768 -5.86 -18.99 11.55
C PHE A 768 -5.43 -19.41 12.96
N ASP A 769 -6.41 -19.73 13.77
CA ASP A 769 -6.29 -20.12 15.16
C ASP A 769 -7.24 -21.32 15.35
N ILE A 770 -6.86 -22.26 16.18
CA ILE A 770 -7.66 -23.45 16.46
C ILE A 770 -9.09 -23.09 16.92
N ARG A 771 -9.26 -21.98 17.63
CA ARG A 771 -10.56 -21.50 18.09
C ARG A 771 -11.53 -21.20 16.95
N PHE A 772 -11.02 -20.85 15.75
CA PHE A 772 -11.85 -20.57 14.59
C PHE A 772 -12.46 -21.81 13.94
N VAL A 773 -11.99 -23.00 14.29
CA VAL A 773 -12.62 -24.27 13.86
C VAL A 773 -13.62 -24.77 14.90
N PHE A 774 -13.43 -24.42 16.18
CA PHE A 774 -14.32 -24.83 17.27
C PHE A 774 -15.42 -23.79 17.50
N ASN A 775 -16.41 -23.75 16.61
CA ASN A 775 -17.56 -22.86 16.68
C ASN A 775 -18.83 -23.56 16.16
N HIS A 776 -19.97 -22.98 16.42
CA HIS A 776 -21.27 -23.56 16.04
C HIS A 776 -21.52 -23.55 14.50
N TRP A 777 -20.87 -22.68 13.72
CA TRP A 777 -20.96 -22.73 12.25
C TRP A 777 -20.24 -23.94 11.67
N THR A 778 -19.09 -24.29 12.21
CA THR A 778 -18.31 -25.48 11.79
C THR A 778 -18.98 -26.77 12.31
N LEU A 779 -19.32 -26.82 13.57
CA LEU A 779 -19.82 -28.05 14.25
C LEU A 779 -21.29 -28.25 14.06
N GLY A 780 -22.07 -27.17 13.91
CA GLY A 780 -23.53 -27.15 13.87
C GLY A 780 -24.15 -26.87 15.23
N GLU A 781 -25.15 -25.99 15.25
CA GLU A 781 -25.79 -25.49 16.47
C GLU A 781 -26.35 -26.63 17.31
N ARG A 782 -27.05 -27.60 16.69
CA ARG A 782 -27.61 -28.76 17.41
C ARG A 782 -26.57 -29.61 18.11
N PHE A 783 -25.41 -29.81 17.50
CA PHE A 783 -24.35 -30.57 18.16
C PHE A 783 -23.82 -29.81 19.37
N CYS A 784 -23.63 -28.49 19.23
CA CYS A 784 -23.17 -27.64 20.36
C CYS A 784 -24.20 -27.63 21.52
N THR A 785 -25.51 -27.58 21.23
CA THR A 785 -26.53 -27.53 22.26
C THR A 785 -26.84 -28.91 22.87
N ASP A 786 -27.05 -29.92 22.03
CA ASP A 786 -27.61 -31.20 22.45
C ASP A 786 -26.54 -32.17 22.99
N THR A 787 -25.29 -32.06 22.46
CA THR A 787 -24.21 -32.94 22.84
C THR A 787 -23.22 -32.24 23.78
N LEU A 788 -22.83 -31.00 23.47
CA LEU A 788 -21.83 -30.28 24.27
C LEU A 788 -22.46 -29.48 25.43
N GLY A 789 -23.77 -29.38 25.49
CA GLY A 789 -24.50 -28.72 26.57
C GLY A 789 -24.35 -27.19 26.60
N ILE A 790 -24.03 -26.57 25.47
CA ILE A 790 -23.81 -25.13 25.36
C ILE A 790 -25.15 -24.43 25.14
N SER A 791 -25.49 -23.44 25.95
CA SER A 791 -26.74 -22.69 25.79
C SER A 791 -26.71 -21.78 24.54
N ALA A 792 -27.89 -21.48 23.99
CA ALA A 792 -28.03 -20.58 22.86
C ALA A 792 -27.48 -19.19 23.18
N SER A 793 -27.55 -18.72 24.42
CA SER A 793 -26.95 -17.45 24.85
C SER A 793 -25.43 -17.47 24.82
N GLN A 794 -24.79 -18.57 25.19
CA GLN A 794 -23.35 -18.74 25.09
C GLN A 794 -22.88 -18.81 23.63
N LEU A 795 -23.65 -19.47 22.75
CA LEU A 795 -23.31 -19.51 21.31
C LEU A 795 -23.40 -18.14 20.62
N SER A 796 -24.19 -17.22 21.16
CA SER A 796 -24.36 -15.86 20.67
C SER A 796 -23.32 -14.88 21.26
N ASP A 797 -22.58 -15.28 22.30
CA ASP A 797 -21.59 -14.46 22.97
C ASP A 797 -20.26 -14.51 22.16
N GLN A 798 -19.81 -13.36 21.67
CA GLN A 798 -18.55 -13.23 20.95
C GLN A 798 -17.30 -13.50 21.82
N GLY A 799 -17.42 -13.41 23.12
CA GLY A 799 -16.38 -13.74 24.09
C GLY A 799 -16.33 -15.21 24.51
N PHE A 800 -17.30 -16.04 24.08
CA PHE A 800 -17.37 -17.45 24.47
C PHE A 800 -16.28 -18.28 23.76
N ASP A 801 -15.47 -18.95 24.55
CA ASP A 801 -14.41 -19.85 24.09
C ASP A 801 -14.85 -21.32 24.27
N LEU A 802 -15.19 -21.97 23.15
CA LEU A 802 -15.69 -23.35 23.15
C LEU A 802 -14.62 -24.34 23.62
N LEU A 803 -13.35 -24.11 23.29
CA LEU A 803 -12.24 -24.98 23.76
C LEU A 803 -12.08 -24.93 25.27
N ARG A 804 -12.16 -23.73 25.86
CA ARG A 804 -12.17 -23.58 27.33
C ARG A 804 -13.37 -24.26 27.98
N HIS A 805 -14.54 -24.15 27.37
CA HIS A 805 -15.75 -24.83 27.84
C HIS A 805 -15.57 -26.35 27.83
N LEU A 806 -14.86 -26.90 26.85
CA LEU A 806 -14.52 -28.32 26.74
C LEU A 806 -13.36 -28.77 27.66
N GLY A 807 -12.76 -27.84 28.42
CA GLY A 807 -11.66 -28.15 29.33
C GLY A 807 -10.28 -28.13 28.70
N PHE A 808 -10.14 -27.65 27.48
CA PHE A 808 -8.85 -27.39 26.86
C PHE A 808 -8.42 -25.94 27.22
N GLY A 809 -7.46 -25.84 28.14
CA GLY A 809 -7.02 -24.57 28.71
C GLY A 809 -5.91 -23.84 27.99
#